data_0333d3e82a05e7f132a88a53848363fd
#
_entry.id   0333d3e82a05e7f132a88a53848363fd
#
_cell.length_a   1.000
_cell.length_b   1.000
_cell.length_c   1.000
_cell.angle_alpha   90.00
_cell.angle_beta   90.00
_cell.angle_gamma   90.00
#
_symmetry.space_group_name_H-M   'P 1'
#
loop_
_entity.id
_entity.type
_entity.pdbx_description
1 polymer ?
#
loop_
_entity_poly.entity_id
_entity_poly.type
_entity_poly.pdbx_seq_one_letter_code
_entity_poly.pdbx_strand_id
1 'polypeptide(L)'
;MKHFSIQRLSTLFALLVISTACALAQTIKISGTVTDEMGEPLIGVSVVEKGTAKGGITDFDGKYSIEVTSGATLSFSYIGYVTQEKKATAKTINVSLKPDSKTLEDVVVVGYGVQKKSSVTGAISQVKAEDMENRTITDAKQALQGKTAGVQIVSSSAAPGSSPTVRVRGFSSNVSSEPLYVVDGVRLSDISGIDPNDIASMEILKDAASAAIYGAEAGNGVVLISTKKGQAGEGKISYSFQYTGQSLAHVPNMLNAEEYIDYMTESSTFTKDYMLKNWDGVTNTDWTKVAFENSKMIKHNVAFTGGGDRGNYYLSLTYLNNNGIVKGDADTYQRLTATINSEYKIKNWLKVGTTNQIEKYNIRQVSSNSEYGSLLTSVMMLDPLTPDTYTADNLPFNMANALNNGKHLLTDENGNYYGVSKFYAGEQYHPMIMRDNSLAKNSGFNINGSIYADFTPIKDFTFTSRFGYRLAGARSSSTSLPFYGNSVQSNDYVSQNGQSSTTIYYQWENFANYMKSFGQHNVNAMVGMSYQEQSYDYVSGGLSANNEDALLKNDPLFYYLNYGSASATKSVGGEKTRTAKLSYFGRLGYNYANKYFAQFSLRADAADLALLPKNTRWGYFPAASAGWTISEEKFFEPIRNTINSLKLRASWGQNGSLSALSGYSYSTDMSQSGLYPFSSGIDYTRGVKPSTMGNDDLKWETSEQTNVGFDTYLFNSRLNFSADYFVKKTKDLLIWNTTPSLEIGGSTSPINAGDVSNKGFEFELGWRDHIKDFNYSIRGNLATLKNKVTYIDPSITRLAGTNFHTSTVTYFEQNYPVYYFRGYVFDGIDNEGNPTFKDLDNSGGISDGDLTYLGDAIPDFTYGITLTAAYKGLDLTVFGTGSYGNEIFNCINRPDYAASNKQKDLFYTDRWTPTNPNGTQPRAGAATMEYSCSSAMVFDGSYFKIKQIQLGYTLPKKLTHKIAVSNARVYVSLDDFFTLTSYKGFDPEASANSTSGMGIDKGAYPMSKKLVLGFNIDF
;
A
#
# COMPACT_ATOMS: atom_id res chain seq x y z
N MET A 1 2.85 86.07 -43.56
CA MET A 1 3.85 87.03 -42.94
C MET A 1 3.51 87.26 -41.51
N LYS A 2 4.52 87.11 -40.66
CA LYS A 2 4.62 87.59 -39.31
C LYS A 2 3.90 86.70 -38.16
N HIS A 3 4.62 86.26 -37.37
CA HIS A 3 5.35 86.23 -36.20
C HIS A 3 5.59 84.79 -35.69
N PHE A 4 6.71 84.20 -36.00
CA PHE A 4 7.24 83.14 -35.25
C PHE A 4 7.78 83.75 -33.96
N SER A 5 7.09 83.59 -32.84
CA SER A 5 7.50 84.20 -31.60
C SER A 5 8.70 83.39 -31.02
N ILE A 6 9.67 84.18 -30.58
CA ILE A 6 10.91 83.71 -29.89
C ILE A 6 10.61 82.69 -28.75
N GLN A 7 9.39 82.73 -28.23
CA GLN A 7 8.93 81.77 -27.18
C GLN A 7 8.79 80.29 -27.67
N ARG A 8 8.49 80.08 -28.98
CA ARG A 8 8.44 78.70 -29.53
C ARG A 8 9.83 78.12 -29.81
N LEU A 9 10.82 79.04 -30.06
CA LEU A 9 12.20 78.60 -30.26
C LEU A 9 12.85 78.21 -28.91
N SER A 10 12.55 78.95 -27.84
CA SER A 10 13.05 78.65 -26.52
C SER A 10 12.44 77.37 -25.90
N THR A 11 11.16 77.09 -26.18
CA THR A 11 10.52 75.79 -25.81
C THR A 11 11.05 74.61 -26.59
N LEU A 12 11.34 74.75 -27.88
CA LEU A 12 11.98 73.71 -28.67
C LEU A 12 13.42 73.47 -28.25
N PHE A 13 14.17 74.52 -27.87
CA PHE A 13 15.54 74.41 -27.35
C PHE A 13 15.56 73.80 -25.96
N ALA A 14 14.60 74.12 -25.10
CA ALA A 14 14.43 73.49 -23.79
C ALA A 14 14.03 72.02 -23.89
N LEU A 15 13.14 71.62 -24.82
CA LEU A 15 12.79 70.23 -25.15
C LEU A 15 13.98 69.45 -25.73
N LEU A 16 14.81 70.05 -26.55
CA LEU A 16 16.02 69.47 -27.13
C LEU A 16 17.09 69.24 -26.05
N VAL A 17 17.26 70.18 -25.12
CA VAL A 17 18.22 70.09 -23.97
C VAL A 17 17.73 69.04 -22.94
N ILE A 18 16.41 68.90 -22.73
CA ILE A 18 15.84 67.85 -21.86
C ILE A 18 15.96 66.46 -22.54
N SER A 19 15.80 66.38 -23.86
CA SER A 19 15.99 65.11 -24.60
C SER A 19 17.44 64.66 -24.63
N THR A 20 18.42 65.59 -24.65
CA THR A 20 19.84 65.23 -24.59
C THR A 20 20.34 64.95 -23.15
N ALA A 21 19.69 65.48 -22.11
CA ALA A 21 19.99 65.09 -20.74
C ALA A 21 19.51 63.67 -20.35
N CYS A 22 18.48 63.15 -21.04
CA CYS A 22 18.06 61.74 -20.89
C CYS A 22 18.91 60.71 -21.67
N ALA A 23 19.84 61.16 -22.51
CA ALA A 23 20.67 60.31 -23.38
C ALA A 23 22.05 59.96 -22.79
N LEU A 24 22.37 60.34 -21.52
CA LEU A 24 23.65 60.09 -20.86
C LEU A 24 23.56 59.14 -19.67
N ALA A 25 22.62 58.22 -19.69
CA ALA A 25 22.70 57.07 -18.78
C ALA A 25 23.81 56.13 -19.30
N GLN A 26 25.03 56.30 -18.82
CA GLN A 26 26.14 55.37 -19.12
C GLN A 26 25.75 53.97 -18.63
N THR A 27 25.54 53.08 -19.60
CA THR A 27 25.42 51.62 -19.30
C THR A 27 26.81 51.08 -19.01
N ILE A 28 26.90 50.30 -17.94
CA ILE A 28 28.13 49.58 -17.59
C ILE A 28 27.86 48.10 -17.64
N LYS A 29 28.82 47.33 -18.14
CA LYS A 29 28.79 45.89 -18.12
C LYS A 29 29.35 45.43 -16.76
N ILE A 30 28.50 44.71 -16.01
CA ILE A 30 28.85 44.15 -14.71
C ILE A 30 28.92 42.63 -14.83
N SER A 31 29.95 42.06 -14.29
CA SER A 31 30.12 40.62 -14.17
C SER A 31 30.42 40.23 -12.72
N GLY A 32 30.29 38.97 -12.37
CA GLY A 32 30.63 38.47 -11.05
C GLY A 32 30.25 37.01 -10.88
N THR A 33 30.49 36.52 -9.68
CA THR A 33 30.12 35.13 -9.32
C THR A 33 29.13 35.19 -8.15
N VAL A 34 28.11 34.42 -8.22
CA VAL A 34 27.16 34.18 -7.13
C VAL A 34 27.42 32.80 -6.52
N THR A 35 27.66 32.79 -5.21
CA THR A 35 27.93 31.58 -4.44
C THR A 35 26.95 31.45 -3.29
N ASP A 36 26.90 30.32 -2.67
CA ASP A 36 26.28 30.13 -1.35
C ASP A 36 27.24 30.54 -0.22
N GLU A 37 26.84 30.35 1.03
CA GLU A 37 27.66 30.62 2.20
C GLU A 37 28.91 29.74 2.34
N MET A 38 28.92 28.57 1.66
CA MET A 38 30.06 27.65 1.64
C MET A 38 31.02 27.94 0.50
N GLY A 39 30.69 28.92 -0.37
CA GLY A 39 31.50 29.32 -1.51
C GLY A 39 31.21 28.45 -2.77
N GLU A 40 30.20 27.60 -2.75
CA GLU A 40 29.77 26.80 -3.92
C GLU A 40 29.03 27.70 -4.92
N PRO A 41 29.35 27.64 -6.22
CA PRO A 41 28.69 28.44 -7.24
C PRO A 41 27.21 28.09 -7.38
N LEU A 42 26.35 29.10 -7.37
CA LEU A 42 24.91 28.96 -7.56
C LEU A 42 24.54 29.18 -9.03
N ILE A 43 24.05 28.14 -9.66
CA ILE A 43 23.63 28.11 -11.07
C ILE A 43 22.17 28.58 -11.19
N GLY A 44 21.86 29.40 -12.19
CA GLY A 44 20.46 29.79 -12.44
C GLY A 44 19.96 30.91 -11.51
N VAL A 45 20.81 31.58 -10.77
CA VAL A 45 20.45 32.75 -9.98
C VAL A 45 19.97 33.85 -10.92
N SER A 46 18.77 34.37 -10.73
CA SER A 46 18.24 35.51 -11.46
C SER A 46 18.91 36.81 -11.00
N VAL A 47 19.55 37.51 -11.91
CA VAL A 47 20.20 38.79 -11.69
C VAL A 47 19.48 39.86 -12.52
N VAL A 48 18.72 40.77 -11.89
CA VAL A 48 17.85 41.73 -12.56
C VAL A 48 18.13 43.15 -12.11
N GLU A 49 18.15 44.10 -13.03
CA GLU A 49 18.14 45.51 -12.73
C GLU A 49 16.76 45.91 -12.18
N LYS A 50 16.70 46.28 -10.90
CA LYS A 50 15.47 46.57 -10.17
C LYS A 50 14.64 47.65 -10.87
N GLY A 51 13.37 47.35 -11.18
CA GLY A 51 12.46 48.26 -11.84
C GLY A 51 12.53 48.25 -13.36
N THR A 52 13.32 47.34 -13.96
CA THR A 52 13.42 47.17 -15.43
C THR A 52 13.19 45.69 -15.83
N ALA A 53 13.06 45.42 -17.10
CA ALA A 53 13.03 44.07 -17.63
C ALA A 53 14.43 43.52 -18.01
N LYS A 54 15.51 44.26 -17.68
CA LYS A 54 16.86 43.82 -17.99
C LYS A 54 17.34 42.85 -16.92
N GLY A 55 17.68 41.63 -17.29
CA GLY A 55 18.14 40.58 -16.40
C GLY A 55 18.98 39.54 -17.13
N GLY A 56 19.61 38.65 -16.36
CA GLY A 56 20.35 37.50 -16.78
C GLY A 56 20.32 36.44 -15.70
N ILE A 57 20.82 35.27 -16.01
CA ILE A 57 20.98 34.15 -15.05
C ILE A 57 22.44 33.78 -14.92
N THR A 58 22.85 33.21 -13.79
CA THR A 58 24.21 32.69 -13.58
C THR A 58 24.39 31.38 -14.35
N ASP A 59 25.60 31.20 -14.89
CA ASP A 59 26.03 29.95 -15.56
C ASP A 59 26.44 28.85 -14.56
N PHE A 60 26.99 27.75 -15.07
CA PHE A 60 27.41 26.60 -14.29
C PHE A 60 28.51 26.87 -13.27
N ASP A 61 29.31 27.91 -13.47
CA ASP A 61 30.34 28.37 -12.53
C ASP A 61 29.81 29.48 -11.58
N GLY A 62 28.49 29.71 -11.59
CA GLY A 62 27.86 30.80 -10.82
C GLY A 62 28.14 32.17 -11.39
N LYS A 63 28.76 32.31 -12.59
CA LYS A 63 29.14 33.58 -13.20
C LYS A 63 27.96 34.20 -13.93
N TYR A 64 27.87 35.54 -13.84
CA TYR A 64 26.90 36.30 -14.60
C TYR A 64 27.54 37.50 -15.30
N SER A 65 26.89 37.98 -16.32
CA SER A 65 27.26 39.23 -17.00
C SER A 65 26.00 39.94 -17.47
N ILE A 66 25.86 41.20 -17.05
CA ILE A 66 24.65 42.01 -17.37
C ILE A 66 25.05 43.46 -17.67
N GLU A 67 24.37 44.04 -18.64
CA GLU A 67 24.52 45.47 -18.96
C GLU A 67 23.41 46.30 -18.29
N VAL A 68 23.80 47.18 -17.39
CA VAL A 68 22.87 47.93 -16.54
C VAL A 68 23.25 49.40 -16.47
N THR A 69 22.32 50.23 -16.04
CA THR A 69 22.56 51.67 -15.82
C THR A 69 23.55 51.82 -14.65
N SER A 70 24.57 52.66 -14.83
CA SER A 70 25.56 52.98 -13.76
C SER A 70 24.85 53.45 -12.48
N GLY A 71 25.14 52.81 -11.32
CA GLY A 71 24.49 53.12 -10.07
C GLY A 71 23.11 52.47 -9.83
N ALA A 72 22.58 51.69 -10.80
CA ALA A 72 21.34 50.94 -10.64
C ALA A 72 21.45 49.88 -9.52
N THR A 73 20.33 49.42 -8.99
CA THR A 73 20.30 48.36 -8.01
C THR A 73 20.09 47.03 -8.72
N LEU A 74 21.01 46.07 -8.56
CA LEU A 74 20.88 44.71 -8.99
C LEU A 74 20.22 43.89 -7.90
N SER A 75 19.21 43.11 -8.26
CA SER A 75 18.55 42.13 -7.38
C SER A 75 18.97 40.73 -7.79
N PHE A 76 19.55 39.98 -6.84
CA PHE A 76 19.98 38.59 -6.97
C PHE A 76 18.98 37.73 -6.24
N SER A 77 18.23 36.94 -6.97
CA SER A 77 17.21 36.05 -6.41
C SER A 77 17.40 34.62 -6.89
N TYR A 78 17.31 33.69 -5.95
CA TYR A 78 17.38 32.24 -6.21
C TYR A 78 16.43 31.50 -5.28
N ILE A 79 15.84 30.41 -5.76
CA ILE A 79 14.89 29.61 -4.97
C ILE A 79 15.62 29.02 -3.77
N GLY A 80 15.10 29.27 -2.57
CA GLY A 80 15.69 28.79 -1.32
C GLY A 80 16.74 29.71 -0.71
N TYR A 81 16.97 30.91 -1.29
CA TYR A 81 17.93 31.86 -0.80
C TYR A 81 17.29 33.24 -0.60
N VAL A 82 17.80 34.02 0.40
CA VAL A 82 17.37 35.38 0.65
C VAL A 82 17.83 36.29 -0.51
N THR A 83 16.88 36.96 -1.16
CA THR A 83 17.17 37.90 -2.22
C THR A 83 18.10 39.02 -1.69
N GLN A 84 19.23 39.24 -2.35
CA GLN A 84 20.15 40.32 -2.04
C GLN A 84 20.12 41.40 -3.08
N GLU A 85 20.24 42.64 -2.64
CA GLU A 85 20.36 43.83 -3.50
C GLU A 85 21.73 44.45 -3.39
N LYS A 86 22.38 44.77 -4.54
CA LYS A 86 23.67 45.45 -4.61
C LYS A 86 23.59 46.58 -5.61
N LYS A 87 24.21 47.73 -5.28
CA LYS A 87 24.32 48.84 -6.24
C LYS A 87 25.39 48.54 -7.29
N ALA A 88 25.10 48.84 -8.53
CA ALA A 88 25.94 48.67 -9.71
C ALA A 88 27.03 49.75 -9.76
N THR A 89 27.96 49.73 -8.79
CA THR A 89 29.04 50.74 -8.64
C THR A 89 30.42 50.22 -9.03
N ALA A 90 30.57 48.93 -9.25
CA ALA A 90 31.80 48.25 -9.65
C ALA A 90 31.60 47.37 -10.88
N LYS A 91 32.66 47.19 -11.72
CA LYS A 91 32.60 46.29 -12.89
C LYS A 91 32.50 44.83 -12.53
N THR A 92 32.92 44.42 -11.31
CA THR A 92 32.82 43.06 -10.80
C THR A 92 32.11 43.10 -9.45
N ILE A 93 31.01 42.36 -9.30
CA ILE A 93 30.23 42.24 -8.07
C ILE A 93 30.01 40.75 -7.77
N ASN A 94 30.73 40.21 -6.78
CA ASN A 94 30.51 38.87 -6.27
C ASN A 94 29.49 38.91 -5.12
N VAL A 95 28.58 37.95 -5.08
CA VAL A 95 27.49 37.88 -4.10
C VAL A 95 27.47 36.49 -3.50
N SER A 96 27.46 36.38 -2.18
CA SER A 96 27.16 35.14 -1.47
C SER A 96 25.71 35.23 -0.98
N LEU A 97 24.84 34.38 -1.51
CA LEU A 97 23.44 34.29 -1.09
C LEU A 97 23.35 33.45 0.19
N LYS A 98 22.58 33.93 1.14
CA LYS A 98 22.27 33.17 2.35
C LYS A 98 21.04 32.30 2.11
N PRO A 99 21.06 31.04 2.55
CA PRO A 99 19.84 30.23 2.56
C PRO A 99 18.72 31.01 3.26
N ASP A 100 17.56 31.06 2.67
CA ASP A 100 16.39 31.63 3.32
C ASP A 100 15.95 30.67 4.41
N SER A 101 16.33 30.96 5.66
CA SER A 101 15.89 30.22 6.85
C SER A 101 14.39 30.41 7.16
N LYS A 102 13.73 31.36 6.49
CA LYS A 102 12.29 31.32 6.35
C LYS A 102 12.00 30.13 5.44
N THR A 103 11.70 28.98 6.05
CA THR A 103 11.15 27.78 5.42
C THR A 103 10.44 28.15 4.13
N LEU A 104 10.92 27.60 2.99
CA LEU A 104 10.08 27.47 1.82
C LEU A 104 8.74 26.97 2.34
N GLU A 105 7.68 27.80 2.21
CA GLU A 105 6.36 27.42 2.72
C GLU A 105 5.96 26.15 2.00
N ASP A 106 6.20 24.99 2.64
CA ASP A 106 5.81 23.67 2.14
C ASP A 106 4.33 23.76 1.74
N VAL A 107 4.06 23.45 0.49
CA VAL A 107 2.71 23.37 -0.05
C VAL A 107 2.30 21.91 0.02
N VAL A 108 1.06 21.67 0.42
CA VAL A 108 0.45 20.34 0.42
C VAL A 108 -0.73 20.32 -0.55
N VAL A 109 -0.88 19.23 -1.25
CA VAL A 109 -2.06 19.00 -2.10
C VAL A 109 -3.22 18.69 -1.17
N VAL A 110 -4.29 19.45 -1.30
CA VAL A 110 -5.55 19.23 -0.61
C VAL A 110 -6.62 19.04 -1.68
N GLY A 111 -7.64 18.28 -1.38
CA GLY A 111 -8.69 17.99 -2.37
C GLY A 111 -9.08 19.22 -3.22
N TYR A 112 -8.94 19.09 -4.53
CA TYR A 112 -9.26 20.12 -5.55
C TYR A 112 -8.44 21.42 -5.45
N GLY A 113 -7.21 21.34 -4.92
CA GLY A 113 -6.32 22.50 -4.85
C GLY A 113 -5.05 22.24 -4.07
N VAL A 114 -4.27 23.30 -3.90
CA VAL A 114 -3.00 23.32 -3.15
C VAL A 114 -3.11 24.36 -2.06
N GLN A 115 -2.66 24.04 -0.85
CA GLN A 115 -2.61 24.97 0.27
C GLN A 115 -1.22 25.02 0.88
N LYS A 116 -0.86 26.17 1.47
CA LYS A 116 0.34 26.24 2.29
C LYS A 116 0.16 25.35 3.52
N LYS A 117 1.17 24.56 3.86
CA LYS A 117 1.14 23.68 5.04
C LYS A 117 0.79 24.45 6.31
N SER A 118 1.28 25.68 6.44
CA SER A 118 0.97 26.60 7.54
C SER A 118 -0.53 26.95 7.63
N SER A 119 -1.29 26.91 6.51
CA SER A 119 -2.72 27.22 6.47
C SER A 119 -3.63 26.02 6.71
N VAL A 120 -3.10 24.80 6.62
CA VAL A 120 -3.88 23.57 6.81
C VAL A 120 -4.35 23.44 8.26
N THR A 121 -5.64 23.13 8.44
CA THR A 121 -6.27 22.96 9.76
C THR A 121 -6.63 21.52 10.10
N GLY A 122 -6.55 20.63 9.13
CA GLY A 122 -6.76 19.19 9.30
C GLY A 122 -5.47 18.40 9.54
N ALA A 123 -5.60 17.13 9.91
CA ALA A 123 -4.48 16.22 10.09
C ALA A 123 -4.03 15.64 8.75
N ILE A 124 -2.96 16.18 8.19
CA ILE A 124 -2.38 15.73 6.90
C ILE A 124 -0.92 15.35 7.13
N SER A 125 -0.53 14.15 6.72
CA SER A 125 0.88 13.74 6.63
C SER A 125 1.32 13.69 5.16
N GLN A 126 2.58 13.99 4.91
CA GLN A 126 3.16 14.02 3.56
C GLN A 126 4.42 13.15 3.50
N VAL A 127 4.51 12.31 2.46
CA VAL A 127 5.72 11.58 2.06
C VAL A 127 6.17 12.15 0.73
N LYS A 128 7.40 12.66 0.65
CA LYS A 128 7.97 13.29 -0.55
C LYS A 128 8.77 12.28 -1.37
N ALA A 129 9.05 12.61 -2.63
CA ALA A 129 9.89 11.81 -3.53
C ALA A 129 11.22 11.39 -2.87
N GLU A 130 11.86 12.31 -2.14
CA GLU A 130 13.14 12.07 -1.45
C GLU A 130 13.08 10.92 -0.42
N ASP A 131 11.91 10.70 0.20
CA ASP A 131 11.68 9.62 1.16
C ASP A 131 11.46 8.25 0.47
N MET A 132 11.20 8.27 -0.84
CA MET A 132 10.90 7.09 -1.67
C MET A 132 12.07 6.74 -2.60
N GLU A 133 12.86 7.72 -3.02
CA GLU A 133 14.00 7.54 -3.92
C GLU A 133 14.98 6.54 -3.34
N ASN A 134 15.50 5.68 -4.22
CA ASN A 134 16.49 4.66 -3.87
C ASN A 134 16.00 3.53 -2.93
N ARG A 135 14.71 3.44 -2.63
CA ARG A 135 14.14 2.27 -1.94
C ARG A 135 13.85 1.14 -2.94
N THR A 136 14.01 -0.10 -2.47
CA THR A 136 13.72 -1.31 -3.26
C THR A 136 12.24 -1.69 -3.14
N ILE A 137 11.38 -0.72 -3.40
CA ILE A 137 9.92 -0.93 -3.36
C ILE A 137 9.37 -1.13 -4.76
N THR A 138 8.49 -2.10 -4.88
CA THR A 138 7.81 -2.45 -6.14
C THR A 138 6.39 -1.88 -6.22
N ASP A 139 5.82 -1.54 -5.06
CA ASP A 139 4.46 -0.99 -4.90
C ASP A 139 4.52 0.36 -4.18
N ALA A 140 3.78 1.34 -4.67
CA ALA A 140 3.71 2.69 -4.09
C ALA A 140 3.17 2.70 -2.65
N LYS A 141 2.31 1.74 -2.25
CA LYS A 141 1.82 1.60 -0.88
C LYS A 141 2.95 1.33 0.12
N GLN A 142 3.99 0.57 -0.28
CA GLN A 142 5.16 0.29 0.57
C GLN A 142 5.94 1.56 0.93
N ALA A 143 5.84 2.61 0.12
CA ALA A 143 6.49 3.90 0.40
C ALA A 143 5.99 4.56 1.70
N LEU A 144 4.76 4.28 2.09
CA LEU A 144 4.11 4.84 3.27
C LEU A 144 4.49 4.12 4.57
N GLN A 145 5.01 2.88 4.50
CA GLN A 145 5.28 2.04 5.67
C GLN A 145 6.28 2.72 6.63
N GLY A 146 5.86 2.92 7.89
CA GLY A 146 6.67 3.50 8.95
C GLY A 146 7.11 4.96 8.72
N LYS A 147 6.52 5.68 7.74
CA LYS A 147 6.86 7.07 7.42
C LYS A 147 5.89 8.08 8.02
N THR A 148 4.68 7.66 8.34
CA THR A 148 3.60 8.53 8.83
C THR A 148 2.91 7.91 10.04
N ALA A 149 2.65 8.71 11.08
CA ALA A 149 1.87 8.25 12.23
C ALA A 149 0.41 7.99 11.83
N GLY A 150 -0.21 6.96 12.43
CA GLY A 150 -1.61 6.60 12.21
C GLY A 150 -1.91 5.93 10.85
N VAL A 151 -0.86 5.56 10.08
CA VAL A 151 -0.99 4.79 8.84
C VAL A 151 -0.28 3.46 9.02
N GLN A 152 -1.04 2.40 9.12
CA GLN A 152 -0.55 1.03 9.21
C GLN A 152 -0.46 0.41 7.81
N ILE A 153 0.69 -0.12 7.48
CA ILE A 153 0.94 -0.88 6.24
C ILE A 153 1.33 -2.29 6.64
N VAL A 154 0.54 -3.27 6.23
CA VAL A 154 0.78 -4.68 6.53
C VAL A 154 1.09 -5.41 5.23
N SER A 155 2.30 -5.94 5.13
CA SER A 155 2.72 -6.81 4.03
C SER A 155 2.49 -8.27 4.42
N SER A 156 1.26 -8.74 4.28
CA SER A 156 0.86 -10.12 4.66
C SER A 156 1.50 -11.21 3.79
N SER A 157 2.09 -10.86 2.66
CA SER A 157 2.78 -11.78 1.74
C SER A 157 3.92 -11.04 1.04
N ALA A 158 5.05 -11.72 0.86
CA ALA A 158 6.18 -11.22 0.07
C ALA A 158 6.23 -11.81 -1.34
N ALA A 159 5.21 -12.53 -1.78
CA ALA A 159 5.14 -13.07 -3.13
C ALA A 159 5.28 -11.95 -4.18
N PRO A 160 5.98 -12.19 -5.30
CA PRO A 160 6.10 -11.22 -6.37
C PRO A 160 4.76 -10.67 -6.82
N GLY A 161 4.63 -9.33 -6.89
CA GLY A 161 3.37 -8.67 -7.26
C GLY A 161 2.29 -8.61 -6.18
N SER A 162 2.57 -9.07 -4.95
CA SER A 162 1.66 -8.87 -3.82
C SER A 162 1.65 -7.40 -3.41
N SER A 163 0.45 -6.86 -3.15
CA SER A 163 0.24 -5.49 -2.68
C SER A 163 -0.05 -5.48 -1.18
N PRO A 164 0.58 -4.61 -0.38
CA PRO A 164 0.28 -4.50 1.03
C PRO A 164 -1.09 -3.85 1.27
N THR A 165 -1.67 -4.14 2.44
CA THR A 165 -2.89 -3.50 2.93
C THR A 165 -2.55 -2.20 3.64
N VAL A 166 -3.28 -1.14 3.33
CA VAL A 166 -3.16 0.20 3.97
C VAL A 166 -4.35 0.45 4.87
N ARG A 167 -4.11 0.88 6.11
CA ARG A 167 -5.17 1.27 7.04
C ARG A 167 -4.84 2.63 7.67
N VAL A 168 -5.83 3.53 7.68
CA VAL A 168 -5.69 4.86 8.27
C VAL A 168 -6.56 4.97 9.51
N ARG A 169 -5.91 5.11 10.68
CA ARG A 169 -6.59 5.22 11.99
C ARG A 169 -7.51 4.04 12.30
N GLY A 170 -7.03 2.83 12.03
CA GLY A 170 -7.71 1.59 12.41
C GLY A 170 -8.81 1.14 11.44
N PHE A 171 -9.74 0.37 11.97
CA PHE A 171 -10.77 -0.33 11.21
C PHE A 171 -12.08 0.45 11.22
N SER A 172 -12.65 0.68 10.04
CA SER A 172 -13.88 1.47 9.86
C SER A 172 -15.00 0.70 9.19
N SER A 173 -14.74 -0.54 8.75
CA SER A 173 -15.73 -1.42 8.12
C SER A 173 -15.37 -2.87 8.41
N ASN A 174 -16.35 -3.76 8.43
CA ASN A 174 -16.13 -5.19 8.60
C ASN A 174 -15.69 -5.91 7.30
N VAL A 175 -15.77 -5.21 6.16
CA VAL A 175 -15.41 -5.78 4.85
C VAL A 175 -14.05 -5.28 4.38
N SER A 176 -13.85 -3.96 4.28
CA SER A 176 -12.60 -3.35 3.83
C SER A 176 -12.34 -2.04 4.55
N SER A 177 -11.09 -1.84 4.95
CA SER A 177 -10.62 -0.59 5.57
C SER A 177 -9.52 0.11 4.75
N GLU A 178 -9.39 -0.24 3.46
CA GLU A 178 -8.48 0.44 2.53
C GLU A 178 -8.93 1.90 2.31
N PRO A 179 -7.99 2.86 2.26
CA PRO A 179 -8.29 4.26 1.95
C PRO A 179 -8.63 4.45 0.47
N LEU A 180 -9.27 5.56 0.15
CA LEU A 180 -9.41 6.01 -1.23
C LEU A 180 -8.06 6.51 -1.76
N TYR A 181 -7.65 6.03 -2.92
CA TYR A 181 -6.48 6.55 -3.64
C TYR A 181 -6.92 7.56 -4.71
N VAL A 182 -6.25 8.70 -4.77
CA VAL A 182 -6.52 9.73 -5.78
C VAL A 182 -5.20 10.11 -6.43
N VAL A 183 -5.01 9.74 -7.69
CA VAL A 183 -3.78 9.97 -8.45
C VAL A 183 -4.00 11.07 -9.47
N ASP A 184 -3.33 12.21 -9.32
CA ASP A 184 -3.49 13.40 -10.15
C ASP A 184 -4.97 13.83 -10.35
N GLY A 185 -5.79 13.58 -9.31
CA GLY A 185 -7.21 13.87 -9.29
C GLY A 185 -8.12 12.74 -9.80
N VAL A 186 -7.58 11.61 -10.23
CA VAL A 186 -8.37 10.42 -10.63
C VAL A 186 -8.48 9.44 -9.47
N ARG A 187 -9.68 8.98 -9.17
CA ARG A 187 -9.94 7.98 -8.13
C ARG A 187 -9.58 6.59 -8.62
N LEU A 188 -8.80 5.88 -7.84
CA LEU A 188 -8.39 4.51 -8.12
C LEU A 188 -8.67 3.62 -6.90
N SER A 189 -9.02 2.37 -7.16
CA SER A 189 -9.14 1.33 -6.12
C SER A 189 -7.80 0.75 -5.70
N ASP A 190 -6.79 0.84 -6.57
CA ASP A 190 -5.43 0.32 -6.35
C ASP A 190 -4.39 1.18 -7.06
N ILE A 191 -3.18 1.22 -6.50
CA ILE A 191 -2.04 2.01 -6.99
C ILE A 191 -0.79 1.16 -7.23
N SER A 192 -0.90 -0.16 -7.18
CA SER A 192 0.22 -1.08 -7.40
C SER A 192 0.88 -0.92 -8.77
N GLY A 193 0.11 -0.46 -9.77
CA GLY A 193 0.59 -0.16 -11.12
C GLY A 193 1.40 1.14 -11.26
N ILE A 194 1.51 1.96 -10.20
CA ILE A 194 2.25 3.23 -10.26
C ILE A 194 3.68 3.00 -9.78
N ASP A 195 4.65 3.38 -10.60
CA ASP A 195 6.05 3.26 -10.18
C ASP A 195 6.39 4.33 -9.12
N PRO A 196 6.96 3.94 -7.97
CA PRO A 196 7.35 4.88 -6.93
C PRO A 196 8.30 5.99 -7.40
N ASN A 197 9.14 5.73 -8.42
CA ASN A 197 10.03 6.73 -8.98
C ASN A 197 9.31 7.86 -9.71
N ASP A 198 8.06 7.65 -10.13
CA ASP A 198 7.25 8.65 -10.83
C ASP A 198 6.43 9.52 -9.88
N ILE A 199 6.45 9.23 -8.58
CA ILE A 199 5.71 9.96 -7.55
C ILE A 199 6.51 11.17 -7.09
N ALA A 200 5.88 12.34 -7.08
CA ALA A 200 6.44 13.57 -6.52
C ALA A 200 6.13 13.69 -5.02
N SER A 201 4.89 13.37 -4.64
CA SER A 201 4.46 13.37 -3.23
C SER A 201 3.23 12.49 -3.02
N MET A 202 3.07 12.04 -1.78
CA MET A 202 1.87 11.36 -1.30
C MET A 202 1.39 12.09 -0.05
N GLU A 203 0.17 12.60 -0.07
CA GLU A 203 -0.48 13.25 1.06
C GLU A 203 -1.58 12.34 1.60
N ILE A 204 -1.55 12.07 2.91
CA ILE A 204 -2.53 11.25 3.58
C ILE A 204 -3.48 12.14 4.38
N LEU A 205 -4.74 12.23 3.95
CA LEU A 205 -5.80 12.93 4.63
C LEU A 205 -6.38 12.00 5.71
N LYS A 206 -5.91 12.18 6.95
CA LYS A 206 -6.21 11.25 8.05
C LYS A 206 -7.51 11.59 8.78
N ASP A 207 -7.96 12.85 8.73
CA ASP A 207 -9.17 13.30 9.41
C ASP A 207 -10.33 13.56 8.45
N ALA A 208 -11.54 13.52 9.00
CA ALA A 208 -12.73 13.69 8.19
C ALA A 208 -12.84 15.10 7.58
N ALA A 209 -12.33 16.16 8.23
CA ALA A 209 -12.42 17.52 7.70
C ALA A 209 -11.55 17.71 6.45
N SER A 210 -10.37 17.08 6.39
CA SER A 210 -9.53 17.08 5.19
C SER A 210 -10.11 16.18 4.09
N ALA A 211 -10.70 15.04 4.47
CA ALA A 211 -11.19 14.00 3.57
C ALA A 211 -12.62 14.24 3.07
N ALA A 212 -13.46 15.04 3.78
CA ALA A 212 -14.90 15.21 3.49
C ALA A 212 -15.20 15.68 2.05
N ILE A 213 -14.29 16.41 1.44
CA ILE A 213 -14.44 16.85 0.05
C ILE A 213 -14.47 15.67 -0.95
N TYR A 214 -14.00 14.50 -0.56
CA TYR A 214 -14.07 13.25 -1.31
C TYR A 214 -15.30 12.39 -0.96
N GLY A 215 -15.97 12.70 0.15
CA GLY A 215 -17.33 12.22 0.53
C GLY A 215 -17.42 10.73 0.80
N ALA A 216 -18.27 10.10 0.04
CA ALA A 216 -18.76 8.73 0.23
C ALA A 216 -17.73 7.59 0.11
N GLU A 217 -16.49 7.86 -0.22
CA GLU A 217 -15.41 6.86 -0.31
C GLU A 217 -14.26 7.18 0.66
N ALA A 218 -14.38 8.31 1.38
CA ALA A 218 -13.33 8.83 2.24
C ALA A 218 -13.43 8.36 3.70
N GLY A 219 -14.36 7.47 4.02
CA GLY A 219 -14.58 6.95 5.39
C GLY A 219 -13.34 6.29 6.00
N ASN A 220 -12.48 5.70 5.16
CA ASN A 220 -11.23 5.05 5.56
C ASN A 220 -9.99 5.96 5.39
N GLY A 221 -10.19 7.27 5.14
CA GLY A 221 -9.13 8.21 4.79
C GLY A 221 -8.88 8.28 3.27
N VAL A 222 -8.02 9.21 2.87
CA VAL A 222 -7.67 9.43 1.45
C VAL A 222 -6.16 9.55 1.31
N VAL A 223 -5.60 8.88 0.32
CA VAL A 223 -4.21 9.03 -0.10
C VAL A 223 -4.18 9.76 -1.43
N LEU A 224 -3.70 11.00 -1.42
CA LEU A 224 -3.50 11.81 -2.62
C LEU A 224 -2.11 11.53 -3.15
N ILE A 225 -1.98 11.24 -4.42
CA ILE A 225 -0.72 10.96 -5.08
C ILE A 225 -0.55 11.95 -6.21
N SER A 226 0.53 12.71 -6.15
CA SER A 226 0.94 13.61 -7.21
C SER A 226 2.12 12.98 -7.94
N THR A 227 1.99 12.79 -9.26
CA THR A 227 3.09 12.29 -10.07
C THR A 227 4.01 13.43 -10.50
N LYS A 228 5.26 13.09 -10.86
CA LYS A 228 6.26 14.06 -11.30
C LYS A 228 5.79 14.78 -12.57
N LYS A 229 6.00 16.09 -12.62
CA LYS A 229 5.68 16.96 -13.75
C LYS A 229 6.95 17.53 -14.33
N GLY A 230 6.90 17.96 -15.59
CA GLY A 230 7.99 18.70 -16.21
C GLY A 230 8.26 20.02 -15.51
N GLN A 231 9.51 20.44 -15.50
CA GLN A 231 9.96 21.71 -14.96
C GLN A 231 10.45 22.60 -16.12
N ALA A 232 10.28 23.92 -15.99
CA ALA A 232 10.85 24.86 -16.93
C ALA A 232 12.38 24.81 -16.85
N GLY A 233 13.07 24.70 -17.98
CA GLY A 233 14.52 24.60 -18.09
C GLY A 233 14.95 23.71 -19.24
N GLU A 234 16.27 23.46 -19.35
CA GLU A 234 16.81 22.51 -20.31
C GLU A 234 16.27 21.09 -20.04
N GLY A 235 16.09 20.33 -21.13
CA GLY A 235 15.65 18.94 -21.03
C GLY A 235 16.65 18.10 -20.26
N LYS A 236 16.18 17.28 -19.31
CA LYS A 236 16.98 16.38 -18.49
C LYS A 236 16.59 14.94 -18.78
N ILE A 237 17.57 14.07 -18.92
CA ILE A 237 17.40 12.63 -19.03
C ILE A 237 17.93 12.01 -17.75
N SER A 238 17.12 11.21 -17.07
CA SER A 238 17.52 10.47 -15.88
C SER A 238 17.41 8.98 -16.14
N TYR A 239 18.42 8.21 -15.73
CA TYR A 239 18.41 6.76 -15.79
C TYR A 239 18.74 6.19 -14.42
N SER A 240 17.91 5.26 -13.94
CA SER A 240 18.19 4.48 -12.73
C SER A 240 18.13 2.99 -12.99
N PHE A 241 19.03 2.28 -12.33
CA PHE A 241 19.13 0.83 -12.37
C PHE A 241 19.26 0.27 -10.97
N GLN A 242 18.56 -0.85 -10.72
CA GLN A 242 18.67 -1.62 -9.48
C GLN A 242 18.78 -3.11 -9.81
N TYR A 243 19.77 -3.75 -9.23
CA TYR A 243 19.88 -5.20 -9.15
C TYR A 243 19.71 -5.62 -7.69
N THR A 244 18.81 -6.54 -7.42
CA THR A 244 18.49 -7.02 -6.08
C THR A 244 18.64 -8.53 -6.02
N GLY A 245 19.56 -9.03 -5.19
CA GLY A 245 19.62 -10.42 -4.80
C GLY A 245 18.67 -10.67 -3.63
N GLN A 246 17.85 -11.70 -3.71
CA GLN A 246 16.86 -12.08 -2.71
C GLN A 246 17.15 -13.46 -2.13
N SER A 247 16.95 -13.64 -0.84
CA SER A 247 17.06 -14.91 -0.12
C SER A 247 16.05 -14.99 1.02
N LEU A 248 15.68 -16.20 1.41
CA LEU A 248 14.73 -16.42 2.51
C LEU A 248 15.23 -15.77 3.81
N ALA A 249 14.36 -15.02 4.51
CA ALA A 249 14.76 -14.21 5.65
C ALA A 249 14.89 -15.05 6.93
N HIS A 250 13.89 -15.86 7.24
CA HIS A 250 13.80 -16.69 8.44
C HIS A 250 13.14 -18.02 8.11
N VAL A 251 13.53 -19.05 8.81
CA VAL A 251 12.97 -20.40 8.69
C VAL A 251 12.69 -20.92 10.10
N PRO A 252 11.47 -21.38 10.39
CA PRO A 252 11.16 -22.09 11.61
C PRO A 252 11.96 -23.39 11.70
N ASN A 253 12.38 -23.76 12.91
CA ASN A 253 13.06 -25.03 13.15
C ASN A 253 12.06 -26.19 13.06
N MET A 254 12.28 -27.10 12.10
CA MET A 254 11.50 -28.32 11.98
C MET A 254 12.25 -29.51 12.60
N LEU A 255 11.54 -30.60 12.90
CA LEU A 255 12.18 -31.82 13.36
C LEU A 255 13.06 -32.41 12.23
N ASN A 256 14.27 -32.82 12.58
CA ASN A 256 15.11 -33.61 11.70
C ASN A 256 14.69 -35.10 11.72
N ALA A 257 15.36 -35.94 10.94
CA ALA A 257 14.98 -37.34 10.78
C ALA A 257 14.93 -38.12 12.12
N GLU A 258 15.95 -37.99 12.97
CA GLU A 258 16.01 -38.66 14.29
C GLU A 258 14.94 -38.11 15.23
N GLU A 259 14.80 -36.80 15.33
CA GLU A 259 13.80 -36.15 16.18
C GLU A 259 12.36 -36.50 15.74
N TYR A 260 12.13 -36.60 14.44
CA TYR A 260 10.86 -37.01 13.89
C TYR A 260 10.54 -38.46 14.23
N ILE A 261 11.52 -39.39 14.10
CA ILE A 261 11.36 -40.79 14.51
C ILE A 261 11.03 -40.89 16.01
N ASP A 262 11.74 -40.15 16.84
CA ASP A 262 11.49 -40.16 18.31
C ASP A 262 10.08 -39.63 18.60
N TYR A 263 9.68 -38.49 18.01
CA TYR A 263 8.35 -37.89 18.22
C TYR A 263 7.22 -38.82 17.76
N MET A 264 7.34 -39.42 16.58
CA MET A 264 6.32 -40.30 16.01
C MET A 264 6.22 -41.62 16.75
N THR A 265 7.33 -42.09 17.35
CA THR A 265 7.35 -43.28 18.18
C THR A 265 6.70 -43.00 19.56
N GLU A 266 7.04 -41.89 20.20
CA GLU A 266 6.44 -41.44 21.44
C GLU A 266 4.92 -41.21 21.32
N SER A 267 4.49 -40.61 20.21
CA SER A 267 3.07 -40.37 19.93
C SER A 267 2.29 -41.65 19.60
N SER A 268 2.97 -42.80 19.50
CA SER A 268 2.40 -44.07 19.03
C SER A 268 1.78 -44.02 17.63
N THR A 269 2.13 -42.97 16.83
CA THR A 269 1.71 -42.87 15.42
C THR A 269 2.32 -44.00 14.62
N PHE A 270 3.60 -44.30 14.84
CA PHE A 270 4.31 -45.40 14.25
C PHE A 270 5.17 -46.14 15.29
N THR A 271 5.41 -47.44 15.03
CA THR A 271 6.44 -48.15 15.79
C THR A 271 7.82 -47.80 15.30
N LYS A 272 8.84 -47.76 16.17
CA LYS A 272 10.22 -47.48 15.78
C LYS A 272 10.73 -48.44 14.72
N ASP A 273 10.40 -49.74 14.85
CA ASP A 273 10.79 -50.76 13.86
C ASP A 273 10.18 -50.52 12.49
N TYR A 274 8.95 -50.05 12.42
CA TYR A 274 8.32 -49.69 11.13
C TYR A 274 9.03 -48.52 10.49
N MET A 275 9.36 -47.48 11.26
CA MET A 275 10.04 -46.29 10.76
C MET A 275 11.45 -46.62 10.25
N LEU A 276 12.24 -47.31 11.07
CA LEU A 276 13.61 -47.71 10.70
C LEU A 276 13.65 -48.67 9.51
N LYS A 277 12.64 -49.53 9.36
CA LYS A 277 12.55 -50.43 8.19
C LYS A 277 12.22 -49.68 6.87
N ASN A 278 11.49 -48.56 6.96
CA ASN A 278 11.07 -47.79 5.80
C ASN A 278 11.95 -46.57 5.52
N TRP A 279 12.87 -46.27 6.40
CA TRP A 279 13.88 -45.22 6.25
C TRP A 279 15.20 -45.84 5.77
N ASP A 280 15.93 -45.17 4.93
CA ASP A 280 17.22 -45.63 4.38
C ASP A 280 18.39 -45.43 5.37
N GLY A 281 18.14 -44.84 6.54
CA GLY A 281 19.16 -44.56 7.56
C GLY A 281 20.00 -43.33 7.31
N VAL A 282 19.77 -42.59 6.22
CA VAL A 282 20.62 -41.45 5.78
C VAL A 282 19.78 -40.22 5.45
N THR A 283 18.64 -40.40 4.81
CA THR A 283 17.78 -39.28 4.35
C THR A 283 17.33 -38.41 5.51
N ASN A 284 17.59 -37.12 5.38
CA ASN A 284 17.12 -36.06 6.26
C ASN A 284 16.82 -34.81 5.42
N THR A 285 15.64 -34.84 4.78
CA THR A 285 15.27 -33.83 3.80
C THR A 285 14.85 -32.52 4.47
N ASP A 286 15.59 -31.47 4.14
CA ASP A 286 15.23 -30.10 4.48
C ASP A 286 14.36 -29.51 3.38
N TRP A 287 13.06 -29.59 3.56
CA TRP A 287 12.07 -29.14 2.59
C TRP A 287 12.16 -27.65 2.25
N THR A 288 12.77 -26.85 3.13
CA THR A 288 13.01 -25.42 2.80
C THR A 288 14.04 -25.26 1.71
N LYS A 289 15.09 -26.09 1.70
CA LYS A 289 16.10 -26.10 0.62
C LYS A 289 15.58 -26.72 -0.68
N VAL A 290 14.60 -27.62 -0.59
CA VAL A 290 13.93 -28.19 -1.77
C VAL A 290 13.04 -27.13 -2.42
N ALA A 291 12.29 -26.37 -1.63
CA ALA A 291 11.26 -25.44 -2.12
C ALA A 291 11.79 -24.05 -2.48
N PHE A 292 12.85 -23.55 -1.82
CA PHE A 292 13.32 -22.17 -1.96
C PHE A 292 14.75 -22.09 -2.47
N GLU A 293 15.02 -21.03 -3.22
CA GLU A 293 16.35 -20.69 -3.73
C GLU A 293 16.60 -19.18 -3.68
N ASN A 294 17.87 -18.80 -3.85
CA ASN A 294 18.23 -17.41 -4.02
C ASN A 294 17.76 -16.90 -5.38
N SER A 295 17.15 -15.76 -5.41
CA SER A 295 16.57 -15.18 -6.62
C SER A 295 17.04 -13.75 -6.89
N LYS A 296 16.55 -13.16 -7.97
CA LYS A 296 16.94 -11.83 -8.40
C LYS A 296 15.74 -10.98 -8.81
N MET A 297 15.86 -9.69 -8.56
CA MET A 297 14.97 -8.69 -9.13
C MET A 297 15.80 -7.62 -9.85
N ILE A 298 15.33 -7.19 -11.02
CA ILE A 298 15.98 -6.16 -11.85
C ILE A 298 14.94 -5.08 -12.15
N LYS A 299 15.35 -3.82 -11.95
CA LYS A 299 14.54 -2.65 -12.28
C LYS A 299 15.34 -1.66 -13.11
N HIS A 300 14.76 -1.19 -14.21
CA HIS A 300 15.26 -0.12 -15.06
C HIS A 300 14.22 1.00 -15.10
N ASN A 301 14.64 2.24 -14.95
CA ASN A 301 13.79 3.40 -15.15
C ASN A 301 14.54 4.45 -16.00
N VAL A 302 13.88 4.97 -17.01
CA VAL A 302 14.34 6.10 -17.83
C VAL A 302 13.31 7.19 -17.76
N ALA A 303 13.71 8.41 -17.41
CA ALA A 303 12.81 9.56 -17.38
C ALA A 303 13.34 10.74 -18.18
N PHE A 304 12.42 11.43 -18.85
CA PHE A 304 12.67 12.64 -19.62
C PHE A 304 11.83 13.76 -19.05
N THR A 305 12.44 14.87 -18.66
CA THR A 305 11.72 16.03 -18.15
C THR A 305 12.22 17.28 -18.81
N GLY A 306 11.33 18.22 -19.08
CA GLY A 306 11.70 19.50 -19.65
C GLY A 306 10.50 20.43 -19.76
N GLY A 307 10.77 21.67 -20.16
CA GLY A 307 9.72 22.63 -20.34
C GLY A 307 10.24 24.03 -20.61
N GLY A 308 9.33 24.94 -20.96
CA GLY A 308 9.57 26.35 -21.17
C GLY A 308 8.42 27.18 -20.59
N ASP A 309 8.36 28.46 -20.94
CA ASP A 309 7.37 29.40 -20.41
C ASP A 309 5.91 29.04 -20.65
N ARG A 310 5.65 28.26 -21.70
CA ARG A 310 4.29 27.89 -22.12
C ARG A 310 3.88 26.46 -21.85
N GLY A 311 4.83 25.54 -21.64
CA GLY A 311 4.49 24.14 -21.43
C GLY A 311 5.64 23.34 -20.87
N ASN A 312 5.28 22.26 -20.23
CA ASN A 312 6.22 21.30 -19.65
C ASN A 312 5.77 19.88 -19.95
N TYR A 313 6.72 18.96 -19.86
CA TYR A 313 6.47 17.53 -20.07
C TYR A 313 7.33 16.69 -19.16
N TYR A 314 6.78 15.55 -18.75
CA TYR A 314 7.46 14.46 -18.06
C TYR A 314 7.06 13.16 -18.73
N LEU A 315 8.05 12.36 -19.11
CA LEU A 315 7.87 11.01 -19.63
C LEU A 315 8.78 10.07 -18.88
N SER A 316 8.24 8.98 -18.36
CA SER A 316 9.00 7.92 -17.69
C SER A 316 8.63 6.55 -18.24
N LEU A 317 9.61 5.66 -18.35
CA LEU A 317 9.46 4.26 -18.70
C LEU A 317 10.17 3.41 -17.66
N THR A 318 9.45 2.47 -17.03
CA THR A 318 10.03 1.56 -16.06
C THR A 318 9.77 0.10 -16.46
N TYR A 319 10.81 -0.70 -16.44
CA TYR A 319 10.73 -2.15 -16.55
C TYR A 319 11.17 -2.79 -15.23
N LEU A 320 10.33 -3.67 -14.70
CA LEU A 320 10.57 -4.47 -13.51
C LEU A 320 10.45 -5.96 -13.87
N ASN A 321 11.45 -6.74 -13.48
CA ASN A 321 11.39 -8.19 -13.50
C ASN A 321 11.80 -8.72 -12.11
N ASN A 322 10.86 -9.32 -11.41
CA ASN A 322 11.03 -9.86 -10.05
C ASN A 322 10.75 -11.36 -10.08
N ASN A 323 11.79 -12.18 -9.91
CA ASN A 323 11.65 -13.60 -9.59
C ASN A 323 11.52 -13.73 -8.08
N GLY A 324 10.53 -14.48 -7.62
CA GLY A 324 10.40 -14.84 -6.21
C GLY A 324 11.44 -15.86 -5.77
N ILE A 325 11.34 -16.28 -4.52
CA ILE A 325 12.30 -17.20 -3.90
C ILE A 325 11.91 -18.68 -4.00
N VAL A 326 10.78 -19.00 -4.63
CA VAL A 326 10.39 -20.41 -4.91
C VAL A 326 11.23 -20.92 -6.05
N LYS A 327 11.81 -22.12 -5.89
CA LYS A 327 12.70 -22.75 -6.84
C LYS A 327 12.09 -22.86 -8.24
N GLY A 328 12.81 -22.39 -9.25
CA GLY A 328 12.32 -22.26 -10.63
C GLY A 328 11.49 -20.96 -10.83
N ASP A 329 11.03 -20.73 -12.06
CA ASP A 329 10.28 -19.49 -12.42
C ASP A 329 8.76 -19.61 -12.14
N ALA A 330 8.38 -20.16 -10.98
CA ALA A 330 6.97 -20.42 -10.65
C ALA A 330 6.28 -19.20 -10.02
N ASP A 331 7.03 -18.29 -9.45
CA ASP A 331 6.56 -17.08 -8.79
C ASP A 331 7.28 -15.84 -9.35
N THR A 332 6.71 -15.27 -10.38
CA THR A 332 7.33 -14.15 -11.11
C THR A 332 6.39 -12.99 -11.27
N TYR A 333 6.95 -11.79 -11.27
CA TYR A 333 6.24 -10.56 -11.57
C TYR A 333 7.03 -9.70 -12.55
N GLN A 334 6.47 -9.50 -13.73
CA GLN A 334 7.01 -8.62 -14.76
C GLN A 334 6.07 -7.46 -14.97
N ARG A 335 6.62 -6.25 -14.97
CA ARG A 335 5.83 -5.02 -15.15
C ARG A 335 6.56 -4.04 -16.05
N LEU A 336 5.84 -3.49 -17.00
CA LEU A 336 6.25 -2.35 -17.82
C LEU A 336 5.27 -1.20 -17.51
N THR A 337 5.80 -0.06 -17.08
CA THR A 337 4.99 1.14 -16.83
C THR A 337 5.48 2.32 -17.66
N ALA A 338 4.56 3.18 -18.07
CA ALA A 338 4.86 4.47 -18.66
C ALA A 338 4.04 5.56 -18.01
N THR A 339 4.68 6.66 -17.63
CA THR A 339 4.03 7.87 -17.08
C THR A 339 4.24 9.02 -18.05
N ILE A 340 3.15 9.68 -18.47
CA ILE A 340 3.18 10.77 -19.46
C ILE A 340 2.37 11.94 -18.92
N ASN A 341 3.04 12.99 -18.48
CA ASN A 341 2.42 14.21 -17.98
C ASN A 341 2.83 15.41 -18.84
N SER A 342 1.85 16.21 -19.20
CA SER A 342 2.11 17.42 -19.98
C SER A 342 1.09 18.51 -19.62
N GLU A 343 1.57 19.74 -19.53
CA GLU A 343 0.74 20.93 -19.38
C GLU A 343 1.11 21.96 -20.45
N TYR A 344 0.13 22.64 -21.00
CA TYR A 344 0.35 23.69 -21.98
C TYR A 344 -0.56 24.89 -21.75
N LYS A 345 0.03 26.08 -21.69
CA LYS A 345 -0.65 27.36 -21.53
C LYS A 345 -1.00 27.92 -22.94
N ILE A 346 -2.20 27.60 -23.39
CA ILE A 346 -2.69 28.04 -24.74
C ILE A 346 -2.83 29.55 -24.79
N LYS A 347 -3.43 30.10 -23.73
CA LYS A 347 -3.63 31.54 -23.51
C LYS A 347 -3.34 31.86 -22.05
N ASN A 348 -3.19 33.12 -21.69
CA ASN A 348 -2.98 33.53 -20.32
C ASN A 348 -4.14 33.16 -19.39
N TRP A 349 -5.33 32.95 -19.93
CA TRP A 349 -6.55 32.58 -19.25
C TRP A 349 -6.95 31.10 -19.47
N LEU A 350 -6.22 30.34 -20.30
CA LEU A 350 -6.52 28.93 -20.60
C LEU A 350 -5.26 28.11 -20.57
N LYS A 351 -5.23 27.16 -19.63
CA LYS A 351 -4.23 26.09 -19.51
C LYS A 351 -4.92 24.75 -19.75
N VAL A 352 -4.31 23.87 -20.50
CA VAL A 352 -4.73 22.47 -20.67
C VAL A 352 -3.62 21.55 -20.20
N GLY A 353 -4.00 20.38 -19.69
CA GLY A 353 -3.02 19.39 -19.25
C GLY A 353 -3.58 17.98 -19.35
N THR A 354 -2.66 17.03 -19.31
CA THR A 354 -2.96 15.60 -19.26
C THR A 354 -1.97 14.88 -18.35
N THR A 355 -2.47 13.88 -17.65
CA THR A 355 -1.66 12.95 -16.86
C THR A 355 -2.10 11.54 -17.23
N ASN A 356 -1.13 10.66 -17.50
CA ASN A 356 -1.43 9.29 -17.91
C ASN A 356 -0.42 8.33 -17.29
N GLN A 357 -0.92 7.22 -16.78
CA GLN A 357 -0.14 6.06 -16.36
C GLN A 357 -0.62 4.85 -17.14
N ILE A 358 0.31 4.16 -17.75
CA ILE A 358 0.08 2.96 -18.55
C ILE A 358 0.89 1.85 -17.91
N GLU A 359 0.24 0.73 -17.61
CA GLU A 359 0.87 -0.46 -17.05
C GLU A 359 0.52 -1.67 -17.91
N LYS A 360 1.50 -2.54 -18.12
CA LYS A 360 1.32 -3.92 -18.56
C LYS A 360 2.03 -4.84 -17.57
N TYR A 361 1.35 -5.88 -17.10
CA TYR A 361 1.93 -6.83 -16.17
C TYR A 361 1.68 -8.28 -16.56
N ASN A 362 2.60 -9.15 -16.11
CA ASN A 362 2.45 -10.59 -16.07
C ASN A 362 2.83 -11.06 -14.67
N ILE A 363 2.03 -11.94 -14.09
CA ILE A 363 2.26 -12.48 -12.75
C ILE A 363 2.01 -13.99 -12.75
N ARG A 364 2.92 -14.72 -12.11
CA ARG A 364 2.75 -16.12 -11.71
C ARG A 364 2.92 -16.19 -10.21
N GLN A 365 2.08 -16.96 -9.56
CA GLN A 365 2.10 -17.12 -8.11
C GLN A 365 1.85 -18.58 -7.75
N VAL A 366 2.45 -19.01 -6.64
CA VAL A 366 2.19 -20.30 -6.02
C VAL A 366 1.14 -20.14 -4.92
N SER A 367 0.42 -21.23 -4.62
CA SER A 367 -0.53 -21.25 -3.51
C SER A 367 0.18 -21.05 -2.17
N SER A 368 -0.31 -20.15 -1.36
CA SER A 368 0.20 -19.83 0.00
C SER A 368 -0.95 -19.46 0.94
N ASN A 369 -0.67 -19.43 2.23
CA ASN A 369 -1.61 -19.03 3.29
C ASN A 369 -2.90 -19.88 3.30
N SER A 370 -2.74 -21.20 3.23
CA SER A 370 -3.85 -22.16 3.30
C SER A 370 -3.43 -23.40 4.09
N GLU A 371 -4.25 -23.82 5.02
CA GLU A 371 -4.09 -25.08 5.74
C GLU A 371 -4.43 -26.32 4.90
N TYR A 372 -5.10 -26.13 3.75
CA TYR A 372 -5.58 -27.20 2.84
C TYR A 372 -4.65 -27.42 1.64
N GLY A 373 -3.37 -27.38 1.84
CA GLY A 373 -2.39 -27.55 0.78
C GLY A 373 -1.92 -26.21 0.19
N SER A 374 -0.82 -25.76 0.72
CA SER A 374 -0.01 -24.71 0.15
C SER A 374 1.45 -25.13 0.13
N LEU A 375 2.23 -24.51 -0.72
CA LEU A 375 3.66 -24.81 -0.80
C LEU A 375 4.33 -24.70 0.57
N LEU A 376 3.97 -23.69 1.36
CA LEU A 376 4.60 -23.43 2.66
C LEU A 376 4.16 -24.42 3.74
N THR A 377 2.87 -24.78 3.78
CA THR A 377 2.40 -25.83 4.70
C THR A 377 3.00 -27.17 4.36
N SER A 378 3.21 -27.47 3.08
CA SER A 378 3.92 -28.69 2.65
C SER A 378 5.36 -28.72 3.12
N VAL A 379 6.09 -27.61 2.99
CA VAL A 379 7.46 -27.46 3.49
C VAL A 379 7.56 -27.72 4.99
N MET A 380 6.55 -27.32 5.76
CA MET A 380 6.55 -27.46 7.21
C MET A 380 6.01 -28.83 7.70
N MET A 381 5.11 -29.47 6.93
CA MET A 381 4.37 -30.63 7.44
C MET A 381 4.86 -31.97 6.88
N LEU A 382 5.64 -31.96 5.79
CA LEU A 382 6.18 -33.21 5.28
C LEU A 382 7.27 -33.78 6.16
N ASP A 383 7.32 -35.11 6.25
CA ASP A 383 8.32 -35.83 7.00
C ASP A 383 9.73 -35.66 6.40
N PRO A 384 10.76 -35.63 7.22
CA PRO A 384 12.14 -35.50 6.77
C PRO A 384 12.77 -36.81 6.28
N LEU A 385 12.07 -37.94 6.38
CA LEU A 385 12.56 -39.28 6.01
C LEU A 385 12.35 -39.60 4.52
N THR A 386 11.56 -38.78 3.83
CA THR A 386 11.27 -38.93 2.41
C THR A 386 12.32 -38.18 1.59
N PRO A 387 13.06 -38.85 0.69
CA PRO A 387 13.97 -38.19 -0.25
C PRO A 387 13.27 -37.19 -1.16
N ASP A 388 13.99 -36.15 -1.61
CA ASP A 388 13.49 -35.17 -2.59
C ASP A 388 13.06 -35.88 -3.90
N THR A 389 13.93 -36.75 -4.43
CA THR A 389 13.64 -37.49 -5.67
C THR A 389 14.05 -38.96 -5.60
N TYR A 390 13.48 -39.75 -6.48
CA TYR A 390 13.84 -41.15 -6.72
C TYR A 390 14.14 -41.39 -8.22
N THR A 391 15.16 -42.20 -8.52
CA THR A 391 15.35 -42.70 -9.89
C THR A 391 14.33 -43.79 -10.25
N ALA A 392 14.09 -44.00 -11.54
CA ALA A 392 13.12 -44.99 -12.00
C ALA A 392 13.44 -46.41 -11.51
N ASP A 393 14.71 -46.76 -11.34
CA ASP A 393 15.16 -48.07 -10.90
C ASP A 393 15.04 -48.26 -9.37
N ASN A 394 14.80 -47.20 -8.60
CA ASN A 394 14.76 -47.25 -7.15
C ASN A 394 13.46 -46.67 -6.55
N LEU A 395 12.35 -46.91 -7.23
CA LEU A 395 11.05 -46.44 -6.74
C LEU A 395 10.60 -47.24 -5.50
N PRO A 396 10.18 -46.61 -4.42
CA PRO A 396 9.57 -47.27 -3.30
C PRO A 396 8.20 -47.87 -3.70
N PHE A 397 7.78 -48.92 -2.98
CA PHE A 397 6.60 -49.71 -3.30
C PHE A 397 5.33 -48.88 -3.53
N ASN A 398 5.07 -47.86 -2.70
CA ASN A 398 3.92 -46.95 -2.83
C ASN A 398 3.91 -46.22 -4.18
N MET A 399 5.10 -45.71 -4.62
CA MET A 399 5.24 -45.02 -5.89
C MET A 399 5.18 -45.97 -7.10
N ALA A 400 5.88 -47.09 -7.02
CA ALA A 400 5.83 -48.13 -8.06
C ALA A 400 4.40 -48.67 -8.24
N ASN A 401 3.69 -48.92 -7.16
CA ASN A 401 2.29 -49.34 -7.20
C ASN A 401 1.37 -48.26 -7.80
N ALA A 402 1.56 -46.98 -7.44
CA ALA A 402 0.81 -45.91 -8.03
C ALA A 402 1.04 -45.81 -9.55
N LEU A 403 2.29 -45.91 -9.99
CA LEU A 403 2.64 -45.92 -11.41
C LEU A 403 2.01 -47.10 -12.18
N ASN A 404 2.08 -48.30 -11.59
CA ASN A 404 1.48 -49.52 -12.16
C ASN A 404 -0.06 -49.43 -12.26
N ASN A 405 -0.69 -48.62 -11.41
CA ASN A 405 -2.12 -48.34 -11.45
C ASN A 405 -2.47 -47.09 -12.31
N GLY A 406 -1.57 -46.66 -13.18
CA GLY A 406 -1.82 -45.56 -14.12
C GLY A 406 -1.83 -44.16 -13.48
N LYS A 407 -1.28 -43.99 -12.24
CA LYS A 407 -1.18 -42.68 -11.62
C LYS A 407 0.00 -41.87 -12.22
N HIS A 408 -0.15 -40.56 -12.34
CA HIS A 408 0.84 -39.66 -12.90
C HIS A 408 1.82 -39.19 -11.83
N LEU A 409 3.02 -39.77 -11.80
CA LEU A 409 4.12 -39.30 -10.98
C LEU A 409 4.88 -38.21 -11.74
N LEU A 410 4.99 -37.01 -11.18
CA LEU A 410 5.73 -35.93 -11.77
C LEU A 410 7.22 -36.11 -11.52
N THR A 411 8.06 -35.59 -12.45
CA THR A 411 9.51 -35.70 -12.41
C THR A 411 10.19 -34.32 -12.38
N ASP A 412 11.43 -34.29 -11.89
CA ASP A 412 12.34 -33.16 -12.04
C ASP A 412 12.87 -33.03 -13.49
N GLU A 413 13.71 -32.02 -13.72
CA GLU A 413 14.36 -31.76 -15.04
C GLU A 413 15.28 -32.91 -15.49
N ASN A 414 15.75 -33.77 -14.58
CA ASN A 414 16.62 -34.91 -14.86
C ASN A 414 15.84 -36.21 -15.09
N GLY A 415 14.52 -36.16 -14.98
CA GLY A 415 13.61 -37.31 -15.12
C GLY A 415 13.49 -38.18 -13.86
N ASN A 416 13.98 -37.71 -12.71
CA ASN A 416 13.76 -38.36 -11.42
C ASN A 416 12.39 -38.03 -10.88
N TYR A 417 11.69 -39.01 -10.32
CA TYR A 417 10.37 -38.84 -9.75
C TYR A 417 10.44 -38.11 -8.40
N TYR A 418 9.63 -37.07 -8.19
CA TYR A 418 9.50 -36.42 -6.89
C TYR A 418 9.04 -37.40 -5.81
N GLY A 419 9.65 -37.30 -4.63
CA GLY A 419 9.40 -38.21 -3.53
C GLY A 419 7.97 -38.16 -3.00
N VAL A 420 7.36 -39.34 -2.83
CA VAL A 420 6.06 -39.48 -2.18
C VAL A 420 6.24 -40.17 -0.83
N SER A 421 5.82 -39.50 0.24
CA SER A 421 5.98 -40.00 1.60
C SER A 421 5.38 -41.39 1.80
N LYS A 422 6.10 -42.24 2.53
CA LYS A 422 5.61 -43.54 3.04
C LYS A 422 4.93 -43.38 4.41
N PHE A 423 5.14 -42.26 5.07
CA PHE A 423 4.73 -41.98 6.44
C PHE A 423 3.54 -41.03 6.52
N TYR A 424 3.47 -40.06 5.61
CA TYR A 424 2.45 -39.04 5.59
C TYR A 424 1.50 -39.20 4.40
N ALA A 425 0.22 -39.28 4.69
CA ALA A 425 -0.84 -39.22 3.69
C ALA A 425 -1.90 -38.20 4.18
N GLY A 426 -1.91 -37.02 3.61
CA GLY A 426 -2.82 -35.92 3.96
C GLY A 426 -2.93 -34.93 2.83
N GLU A 427 -3.34 -33.71 3.14
CA GLU A 427 -3.57 -32.67 2.13
C GLU A 427 -2.27 -32.05 1.60
N GLN A 428 -1.17 -32.17 2.35
CA GLN A 428 0.14 -31.69 1.93
C GLN A 428 0.88 -32.82 1.22
N TYR A 429 1.62 -32.48 0.22
CA TYR A 429 2.46 -33.37 -0.58
C TYR A 429 3.68 -32.62 -1.09
N HIS A 430 4.56 -33.28 -1.80
CA HIS A 430 5.86 -32.73 -2.21
C HIS A 430 5.72 -31.30 -2.78
N PRO A 431 6.46 -30.30 -2.28
CA PRO A 431 6.29 -28.90 -2.67
C PRO A 431 6.54 -28.66 -4.17
N MET A 432 7.43 -29.43 -4.81
CA MET A 432 7.68 -29.32 -6.25
C MET A 432 6.54 -29.92 -7.07
N ILE A 433 5.90 -31.00 -6.63
CA ILE A 433 4.65 -31.48 -7.25
C ILE A 433 3.59 -30.38 -7.17
N MET A 434 3.46 -29.71 -6.03
CA MET A 434 2.51 -28.62 -5.84
C MET A 434 2.79 -27.42 -6.73
N ARG A 435 4.07 -27.14 -7.01
CA ARG A 435 4.50 -26.13 -7.96
C ARG A 435 4.17 -26.52 -9.42
N ASP A 436 4.40 -27.77 -9.78
CA ASP A 436 4.39 -28.22 -11.17
C ASP A 436 3.03 -28.75 -11.63
N ASN A 437 2.15 -29.17 -10.72
CA ASN A 437 0.81 -29.66 -11.06
C ASN A 437 -0.17 -28.57 -11.47
N SER A 438 0.18 -27.31 -11.29
CA SER A 438 -0.70 -26.17 -11.61
C SER A 438 0.09 -25.06 -12.30
N LEU A 439 -0.39 -24.67 -13.47
CA LEU A 439 0.17 -23.57 -14.26
C LEU A 439 -0.80 -22.40 -14.24
N ALA A 440 -0.71 -21.56 -13.21
CA ALA A 440 -1.48 -20.34 -13.11
C ALA A 440 -0.74 -19.14 -13.68
N LYS A 441 -1.40 -18.36 -14.53
CA LYS A 441 -0.85 -17.13 -15.13
C LYS A 441 -1.90 -16.04 -15.16
N ASN A 442 -1.55 -14.90 -14.61
CA ASN A 442 -2.35 -13.68 -14.66
C ASN A 442 -1.59 -12.62 -15.45
N SER A 443 -2.29 -11.94 -16.34
CA SER A 443 -1.72 -10.84 -17.11
C SER A 443 -2.76 -9.75 -17.30
N GLY A 444 -2.33 -8.53 -17.50
CA GLY A 444 -3.26 -7.45 -17.73
C GLY A 444 -2.58 -6.16 -18.12
N PHE A 445 -3.42 -5.16 -18.30
CA PHE A 445 -3.01 -3.78 -18.51
C PHE A 445 -3.93 -2.84 -17.75
N ASN A 446 -3.38 -1.72 -17.34
CA ASN A 446 -4.11 -0.58 -16.77
C ASN A 446 -3.70 0.69 -17.50
N ILE A 447 -4.67 1.49 -17.91
CA ILE A 447 -4.47 2.83 -18.46
C ILE A 447 -5.31 3.78 -17.62
N ASN A 448 -4.64 4.59 -16.81
CA ASN A 448 -5.27 5.57 -15.93
C ASN A 448 -4.84 6.96 -16.38
N GLY A 449 -5.74 7.93 -16.35
CA GLY A 449 -5.32 9.26 -16.68
C GLY A 449 -6.41 10.31 -16.58
N SER A 450 -6.00 11.55 -16.77
CA SER A 450 -6.92 12.69 -16.85
C SER A 450 -6.53 13.66 -17.94
N ILE A 451 -7.54 14.33 -18.48
CA ILE A 451 -7.42 15.51 -19.34
C ILE A 451 -8.16 16.63 -18.62
N TYR A 452 -7.55 17.79 -18.50
CA TYR A 452 -8.17 18.92 -17.82
C TYR A 452 -7.88 20.25 -18.49
N ALA A 453 -8.79 21.19 -18.27
CA ALA A 453 -8.68 22.57 -18.70
C ALA A 453 -8.94 23.50 -17.52
N ASP A 454 -8.01 24.43 -17.27
CA ASP A 454 -8.12 25.48 -16.28
C ASP A 454 -8.41 26.81 -17.00
N PHE A 455 -9.55 27.39 -16.66
CA PHE A 455 -9.98 28.71 -17.12
C PHE A 455 -9.78 29.73 -16.03
N THR A 456 -8.95 30.75 -16.29
CA THR A 456 -8.68 31.86 -15.38
C THR A 456 -9.08 33.18 -16.01
N PRO A 457 -10.39 33.43 -16.23
CA PRO A 457 -10.86 34.62 -17.00
C PRO A 457 -10.61 35.93 -16.27
N ILE A 458 -10.56 35.86 -14.92
CA ILE A 458 -10.25 37.00 -14.04
C ILE A 458 -9.25 36.56 -13.00
N LYS A 459 -8.50 37.52 -12.45
CA LYS A 459 -7.57 37.27 -11.36
C LYS A 459 -8.30 36.67 -10.16
N ASP A 460 -7.66 35.76 -9.45
CA ASP A 460 -8.15 35.10 -8.24
C ASP A 460 -9.29 34.09 -8.44
N PHE A 461 -9.76 33.86 -9.69
CA PHE A 461 -10.78 32.88 -10.02
C PHE A 461 -10.26 31.85 -11.04
N THR A 462 -10.47 30.58 -10.75
CA THR A 462 -10.14 29.46 -11.67
C THR A 462 -11.31 28.49 -11.75
N PHE A 463 -11.77 28.22 -12.96
CA PHE A 463 -12.70 27.13 -13.22
C PHE A 463 -11.94 25.98 -13.90
N THR A 464 -12.05 24.78 -13.32
CA THR A 464 -11.43 23.56 -13.85
C THR A 464 -12.51 22.59 -14.30
N SER A 465 -12.37 22.11 -15.54
CA SER A 465 -13.09 20.93 -16.03
C SER A 465 -12.08 19.81 -16.24
N ARG A 466 -12.30 18.68 -15.57
CA ARG A 466 -11.43 17.51 -15.60
C ARG A 466 -12.22 16.27 -15.99
N PHE A 467 -11.72 15.56 -16.98
CA PHE A 467 -12.19 14.24 -17.36
C PHE A 467 -11.11 13.21 -16.97
N GLY A 468 -11.42 12.35 -16.01
CA GLY A 468 -10.56 11.26 -15.58
C GLY A 468 -11.08 9.92 -16.12
N TYR A 469 -10.19 8.98 -16.40
CA TYR A 469 -10.54 7.67 -16.92
C TYR A 469 -9.62 6.57 -16.43
N ARG A 470 -10.16 5.35 -16.38
CA ARG A 470 -9.42 4.11 -16.22
C ARG A 470 -9.98 3.07 -17.17
N LEU A 471 -9.08 2.45 -17.94
CA LEU A 471 -9.34 1.26 -18.73
C LEU A 471 -8.41 0.16 -18.22
N ALA A 472 -8.98 -0.91 -17.69
CA ALA A 472 -8.22 -2.05 -17.21
C ALA A 472 -8.73 -3.32 -17.87
N GLY A 473 -7.81 -4.14 -18.35
CA GLY A 473 -8.09 -5.47 -18.85
C GLY A 473 -7.25 -6.49 -18.08
N ALA A 474 -7.87 -7.56 -17.61
CA ALA A 474 -7.16 -8.65 -16.96
C ALA A 474 -7.52 -9.99 -17.61
N ARG A 475 -6.54 -10.86 -17.71
CA ARG A 475 -6.71 -12.22 -18.15
C ARG A 475 -6.05 -13.16 -17.17
N SER A 476 -6.82 -14.08 -16.61
CA SER A 476 -6.33 -15.19 -15.83
C SER A 476 -6.48 -16.49 -16.61
N SER A 477 -5.52 -17.38 -16.46
CA SER A 477 -5.62 -18.75 -16.96
C SER A 477 -4.96 -19.68 -15.95
N SER A 478 -5.55 -20.84 -15.73
CA SER A 478 -4.98 -21.91 -14.93
C SER A 478 -5.20 -23.25 -15.61
N THR A 479 -4.16 -24.08 -15.59
CA THR A 479 -4.24 -25.46 -16.03
C THR A 479 -3.78 -26.33 -14.88
N SER A 480 -4.63 -27.26 -14.44
CA SER A 480 -4.25 -28.28 -13.48
C SER A 480 -3.92 -29.56 -14.24
N LEU A 481 -2.77 -30.13 -13.94
CA LEU A 481 -2.27 -31.34 -14.57
C LEU A 481 -2.59 -32.58 -13.71
N PRO A 482 -2.67 -33.78 -14.28
CA PRO A 482 -2.69 -34.99 -13.52
C PRO A 482 -1.44 -35.14 -12.67
N PHE A 483 -1.62 -35.58 -11.42
CA PHE A 483 -0.51 -35.81 -10.51
C PHE A 483 -0.87 -36.83 -9.43
N TYR A 484 0.14 -37.45 -8.85
CA TYR A 484 0.04 -38.24 -7.65
C TYR A 484 0.97 -37.71 -6.58
N GLY A 485 0.39 -37.07 -5.57
CA GLY A 485 1.12 -36.54 -4.41
C GLY A 485 1.15 -37.51 -3.23
N ASN A 486 0.05 -38.22 -3.00
CA ASN A 486 -0.13 -39.36 -2.05
C ASN A 486 -1.50 -40.01 -2.26
N SER A 487 -1.89 -40.93 -1.38
CA SER A 487 -3.18 -41.64 -1.47
C SER A 487 -4.42 -40.76 -1.26
N VAL A 488 -4.26 -39.59 -0.63
CA VAL A 488 -5.33 -38.60 -0.39
C VAL A 488 -5.33 -37.52 -1.45
N GLN A 489 -4.16 -37.11 -1.92
CA GLN A 489 -3.98 -36.04 -2.88
C GLN A 489 -3.46 -36.57 -4.21
N SER A 490 -4.37 -36.79 -5.11
CA SER A 490 -4.07 -37.09 -6.50
C SER A 490 -5.12 -36.48 -7.41
N ASN A 491 -4.76 -36.22 -8.63
CA ASN A 491 -5.65 -35.76 -9.67
C ASN A 491 -5.35 -36.54 -10.95
N ASP A 492 -6.38 -37.16 -11.53
CA ASP A 492 -6.27 -37.95 -12.78
C ASP A 492 -6.77 -37.14 -13.98
N TYR A 493 -7.16 -35.88 -13.78
CA TYR A 493 -7.81 -35.06 -14.79
C TYR A 493 -6.96 -33.85 -15.17
N VAL A 494 -7.06 -33.43 -16.42
CA VAL A 494 -6.64 -32.10 -16.82
C VAL A 494 -7.83 -31.17 -16.70
N SER A 495 -7.65 -30.06 -16.00
CA SER A 495 -8.63 -28.99 -16.01
C SER A 495 -7.98 -27.69 -16.47
N GLN A 496 -8.74 -26.91 -17.22
CA GLN A 496 -8.33 -25.59 -17.70
C GLN A 496 -9.41 -24.58 -17.35
N ASN A 497 -9.01 -23.46 -16.79
CA ASN A 497 -9.89 -22.34 -16.51
C ASN A 497 -9.29 -21.09 -17.13
N GLY A 498 -10.16 -20.26 -17.68
CA GLY A 498 -9.78 -18.98 -18.24
C GLY A 498 -10.84 -17.93 -17.98
N GLN A 499 -10.41 -16.73 -17.63
CA GLN A 499 -11.27 -15.56 -17.47
C GLN A 499 -10.63 -14.37 -18.14
N SER A 500 -11.45 -13.60 -18.84
CA SER A 500 -11.09 -12.29 -19.33
C SER A 500 -12.05 -11.26 -18.77
N SER A 501 -11.54 -10.21 -18.17
CA SER A 501 -12.35 -9.14 -17.60
C SER A 501 -11.91 -7.77 -18.10
N THR A 502 -12.86 -6.84 -18.13
CA THR A 502 -12.65 -5.45 -18.52
C THR A 502 -13.32 -4.54 -17.49
N THR A 503 -12.56 -3.55 -17.00
CA THR A 503 -13.08 -2.46 -16.18
C THR A 503 -12.96 -1.16 -16.95
N ILE A 504 -14.04 -0.44 -17.09
CA ILE A 504 -14.07 0.92 -17.62
C ILE A 504 -14.61 1.84 -16.53
N TYR A 505 -13.81 2.81 -16.17
CA TYR A 505 -14.20 3.86 -15.23
C TYR A 505 -13.96 5.21 -15.86
N TYR A 506 -14.89 6.14 -15.67
CA TYR A 506 -14.67 7.55 -15.95
C TYR A 506 -15.30 8.44 -14.90
N GLN A 507 -14.69 9.60 -14.73
CA GLN A 507 -15.19 10.68 -13.90
C GLN A 507 -15.14 11.99 -14.67
N TRP A 508 -16.14 12.82 -14.45
CA TRP A 508 -16.16 14.19 -14.96
C TRP A 508 -16.40 15.15 -13.82
N GLU A 509 -15.43 16.00 -13.57
CA GLU A 509 -15.44 16.96 -12.48
C GLU A 509 -15.40 18.37 -13.02
N ASN A 510 -16.26 19.23 -12.50
CA ASN A 510 -16.33 20.63 -12.81
C ASN A 510 -16.35 21.42 -11.51
N PHE A 511 -15.35 22.24 -11.27
CA PHE A 511 -15.26 23.01 -10.05
C PHE A 511 -14.64 24.38 -10.26
N ALA A 512 -15.08 25.33 -9.46
CA ALA A 512 -14.58 26.70 -9.44
C ALA A 512 -13.91 27.00 -8.10
N ASN A 513 -12.76 27.63 -8.17
CA ASN A 513 -11.99 28.13 -7.02
C ASN A 513 -11.92 29.66 -7.10
N TYR A 514 -12.18 30.31 -5.99
CA TYR A 514 -11.99 31.74 -5.81
C TYR A 514 -11.12 31.99 -4.60
N MET A 515 -9.95 32.60 -4.78
CA MET A 515 -8.99 32.88 -3.71
C MET A 515 -8.64 34.36 -3.71
N LYS A 516 -8.97 35.07 -2.65
CA LYS A 516 -8.72 36.50 -2.56
C LYS A 516 -8.24 36.95 -1.19
N SER A 517 -7.26 37.85 -1.21
CA SER A 517 -6.74 38.52 -0.02
C SER A 517 -7.23 39.97 0.04
N PHE A 518 -7.79 40.40 1.17
CA PHE A 518 -8.24 41.75 1.47
C PHE A 518 -7.49 42.28 2.73
N GLY A 519 -6.34 42.85 2.56
CA GLY A 519 -5.46 43.20 3.68
C GLY A 519 -5.02 41.94 4.46
N GLN A 520 -5.48 41.80 5.70
CA GLN A 520 -5.15 40.64 6.54
C GLN A 520 -6.18 39.48 6.40
N HIS A 521 -7.23 39.67 5.65
CA HIS A 521 -8.28 38.66 5.42
C HIS A 521 -8.00 37.89 4.14
N ASN A 522 -7.96 36.55 4.23
CA ASN A 522 -7.81 35.65 3.08
C ASN A 522 -9.02 34.74 3.03
N VAL A 523 -9.71 34.72 1.90
CA VAL A 523 -10.88 33.90 1.65
C VAL A 523 -10.58 32.92 0.52
N ASN A 524 -10.93 31.67 0.70
CA ASN A 524 -10.87 30.62 -0.30
C ASN A 524 -12.24 29.95 -0.37
N ALA A 525 -12.93 30.10 -1.49
CA ALA A 525 -14.23 29.47 -1.74
C ALA A 525 -14.12 28.50 -2.93
N MET A 526 -14.71 27.34 -2.79
CA MET A 526 -14.77 26.33 -3.84
C MET A 526 -16.15 25.72 -3.92
N VAL A 527 -16.67 25.55 -5.12
CA VAL A 527 -17.90 24.79 -5.42
C VAL A 527 -17.66 23.88 -6.61
N GLY A 528 -18.27 22.72 -6.62
CA GLY A 528 -18.08 21.79 -7.71
C GLY A 528 -19.11 20.67 -7.78
N MET A 529 -19.06 19.94 -8.87
CA MET A 529 -19.81 18.73 -9.12
C MET A 529 -18.88 17.63 -9.67
N SER A 530 -19.22 16.39 -9.41
CA SER A 530 -18.52 15.20 -9.93
C SER A 530 -19.54 14.15 -10.35
N TYR A 531 -19.42 13.65 -11.55
CA TYR A 531 -20.09 12.45 -12.03
C TYR A 531 -19.05 11.34 -12.22
N GLN A 532 -19.38 10.14 -11.79
CA GLN A 532 -18.53 8.96 -11.89
C GLN A 532 -19.36 7.80 -12.40
N GLU A 533 -18.75 6.96 -13.22
CA GLU A 533 -19.34 5.71 -13.67
C GLU A 533 -18.27 4.64 -13.80
N GLN A 534 -18.57 3.45 -13.33
CA GLN A 534 -17.73 2.27 -13.51
C GLN A 534 -18.58 1.15 -14.08
N SER A 535 -18.07 0.50 -15.11
CA SER A 535 -18.58 -0.78 -15.58
C SER A 535 -17.48 -1.84 -15.48
N TYR A 536 -17.88 -3.02 -15.08
CA TYR A 536 -17.05 -4.21 -15.03
C TYR A 536 -17.79 -5.33 -15.74
N ASP A 537 -17.11 -6.01 -16.66
CA ASP A 537 -17.62 -7.22 -17.28
C ASP A 537 -16.54 -8.29 -17.33
N TYR A 538 -16.98 -9.54 -17.27
CA TYR A 538 -16.08 -10.67 -17.50
C TYR A 538 -16.78 -11.79 -18.26
N VAL A 539 -15.97 -12.59 -18.95
CA VAL A 539 -16.33 -13.87 -19.51
C VAL A 539 -15.34 -14.90 -19.00
N SER A 540 -15.85 -16.02 -18.52
CA SER A 540 -15.03 -17.14 -18.05
C SER A 540 -15.44 -18.43 -18.74
N GLY A 541 -14.48 -19.35 -18.87
CA GLY A 541 -14.71 -20.69 -19.35
C GLY A 541 -13.91 -21.69 -18.54
N GLY A 542 -14.44 -22.89 -18.36
CA GLY A 542 -13.78 -24.00 -17.71
C GLY A 542 -13.91 -25.29 -18.55
N LEU A 543 -12.86 -26.08 -18.47
CA LEU A 543 -12.80 -27.40 -19.08
C LEU A 543 -12.25 -28.37 -18.05
N SER A 544 -12.97 -29.45 -17.79
CA SER A 544 -12.51 -30.59 -16.97
C SER A 544 -12.67 -31.87 -17.75
N ALA A 545 -11.59 -32.60 -17.91
CA ALA A 545 -11.57 -33.83 -18.72
C ALA A 545 -10.94 -34.97 -17.96
N ASN A 546 -11.46 -36.16 -18.20
CA ASN A 546 -10.83 -37.39 -17.78
C ASN A 546 -9.60 -37.65 -18.64
N ASN A 547 -8.44 -37.70 -17.98
CA ASN A 547 -7.24 -38.40 -18.37
C ASN A 547 -6.63 -38.16 -19.77
N GLU A 548 -6.05 -39.17 -20.35
CA GLU A 548 -5.09 -39.20 -21.45
C GLU A 548 -5.53 -38.55 -22.78
N ASP A 549 -6.81 -38.46 -23.04
CA ASP A 549 -7.36 -37.81 -24.24
C ASP A 549 -7.43 -36.29 -24.18
N ALA A 550 -7.14 -35.69 -23.04
CA ALA A 550 -7.46 -34.29 -22.78
C ALA A 550 -6.37 -33.31 -23.25
N LEU A 551 -5.12 -33.73 -23.28
CA LEU A 551 -4.01 -32.94 -23.76
C LEU A 551 -3.39 -33.59 -24.98
N LEU A 552 -3.58 -33.01 -26.13
CA LEU A 552 -2.97 -33.45 -27.36
C LEU A 552 -1.44 -33.42 -27.35
N LYS A 553 -0.83 -32.66 -26.43
CA LYS A 553 0.61 -32.51 -26.18
C LYS A 553 0.91 -31.95 -24.79
N ASN A 554 1.98 -32.38 -24.18
CA ASN A 554 2.58 -31.77 -22.97
C ASN A 554 3.29 -30.43 -23.26
N ASP A 555 2.67 -29.58 -24.05
CA ASP A 555 3.22 -28.29 -24.44
C ASP A 555 2.26 -27.19 -23.96
N PRO A 556 2.72 -26.25 -23.12
CA PRO A 556 1.92 -25.12 -22.61
C PRO A 556 1.26 -24.26 -23.69
N LEU A 557 1.75 -24.33 -24.94
CA LEU A 557 1.12 -23.67 -26.09
C LEU A 557 -0.27 -24.23 -26.43
N PHE A 558 -0.56 -25.46 -26.02
CA PHE A 558 -1.85 -26.14 -26.26
C PHE A 558 -2.80 -26.08 -25.05
N TYR A 559 -2.44 -25.39 -23.97
CA TYR A 559 -3.29 -25.28 -22.79
C TYR A 559 -4.37 -24.20 -22.98
N TYR A 560 -5.30 -24.46 -23.90
CA TYR A 560 -6.45 -23.62 -24.21
C TYR A 560 -7.76 -24.43 -24.18
N LEU A 561 -8.85 -23.74 -23.86
CA LEU A 561 -10.18 -24.33 -23.69
C LEU A 561 -10.69 -25.11 -24.91
N ASN A 562 -10.19 -24.84 -26.12
CA ASN A 562 -10.59 -25.51 -27.35
C ASN A 562 -9.80 -26.79 -27.63
N TYR A 563 -8.73 -27.07 -26.87
CA TYR A 563 -7.92 -28.30 -27.07
C TYR A 563 -8.32 -29.45 -26.16
N GLY A 564 -9.45 -29.37 -25.46
CA GLY A 564 -9.97 -30.45 -24.66
C GLY A 564 -10.72 -31.50 -25.48
N SER A 565 -10.82 -32.70 -24.91
CA SER A 565 -11.63 -33.78 -25.46
C SER A 565 -13.09 -33.36 -25.69
N ALA A 566 -13.75 -33.92 -26.66
CA ALA A 566 -15.19 -33.72 -26.91
C ALA A 566 -16.07 -34.18 -25.73
N SER A 567 -15.58 -35.15 -24.94
CA SER A 567 -16.24 -35.69 -23.74
C SER A 567 -15.99 -34.86 -22.48
N ALA A 568 -15.12 -33.83 -22.53
CA ALA A 568 -14.81 -33.00 -21.39
C ALA A 568 -16.02 -32.17 -20.91
N THR A 569 -16.15 -32.07 -19.59
CA THR A 569 -17.13 -31.15 -18.98
C THR A 569 -16.73 -29.71 -19.21
N LYS A 570 -17.64 -28.97 -19.82
CA LYS A 570 -17.43 -27.54 -20.13
C LYS A 570 -18.30 -26.67 -19.24
N SER A 571 -17.76 -25.58 -18.75
CA SER A 571 -18.49 -24.54 -18.02
C SER A 571 -18.27 -23.21 -18.69
N VAL A 572 -19.25 -22.33 -18.60
CA VAL A 572 -19.19 -20.94 -19.06
C VAL A 572 -19.86 -20.06 -18.05
N GLY A 573 -19.29 -18.89 -17.82
CA GLY A 573 -19.82 -17.87 -16.93
C GLY A 573 -19.52 -16.47 -17.46
N GLY A 574 -20.27 -15.52 -16.96
CA GLY A 574 -20.04 -14.11 -17.27
C GLY A 574 -21.03 -13.23 -16.55
N GLU A 575 -20.61 -11.99 -16.28
CA GLU A 575 -21.43 -11.00 -15.61
C GLU A 575 -21.02 -9.61 -16.07
N LYS A 576 -21.97 -8.70 -16.09
CA LYS A 576 -21.73 -7.27 -16.27
C LYS A 576 -22.38 -6.47 -15.17
N THR A 577 -21.58 -5.67 -14.49
CA THR A 577 -22.03 -4.71 -13.48
C THR A 577 -21.76 -3.28 -13.92
N ARG A 578 -22.61 -2.37 -13.49
CA ARG A 578 -22.45 -0.92 -13.71
C ARG A 578 -22.90 -0.18 -12.47
N THR A 579 -22.11 0.77 -12.04
CA THR A 579 -22.44 1.69 -10.95
C THR A 579 -22.12 3.12 -11.33
N ALA A 580 -22.94 4.06 -10.88
CA ALA A 580 -22.74 5.48 -11.09
C ALA A 580 -22.89 6.26 -9.78
N LYS A 581 -22.28 7.44 -9.72
CA LYS A 581 -22.40 8.34 -8.58
C LYS A 581 -22.40 9.79 -9.03
N LEU A 582 -23.32 10.58 -8.48
CA LEU A 582 -23.40 12.02 -8.71
C LEU A 582 -23.14 12.75 -7.40
N SER A 583 -22.33 13.79 -7.45
CA SER A 583 -21.92 14.51 -6.24
C SER A 583 -21.92 16.01 -6.46
N TYR A 584 -22.32 16.75 -5.42
CA TYR A 584 -22.18 18.21 -5.32
C TYR A 584 -21.39 18.53 -4.06
N PHE A 585 -20.47 19.48 -4.14
CA PHE A 585 -19.61 19.81 -3.01
C PHE A 585 -19.22 21.28 -2.99
N GLY A 586 -18.95 21.78 -1.78
CA GLY A 586 -18.46 23.13 -1.56
C GLY A 586 -17.55 23.20 -0.35
N ARG A 587 -16.62 24.15 -0.38
CA ARG A 587 -15.70 24.45 0.71
C ARG A 587 -15.50 25.94 0.82
N LEU A 588 -15.54 26.45 2.05
CA LEU A 588 -15.24 27.84 2.41
C LEU A 588 -14.12 27.85 3.44
N GLY A 589 -13.01 28.46 3.12
CA GLY A 589 -11.87 28.67 4.00
C GLY A 589 -11.67 30.16 4.27
N TYR A 590 -11.36 30.49 5.51
CA TYR A 590 -11.07 31.84 5.97
C TYR A 590 -9.81 31.86 6.82
N ASN A 591 -8.94 32.80 6.56
CA ASN A 591 -7.71 33.02 7.31
C ASN A 591 -7.56 34.51 7.60
N TYR A 592 -7.42 34.86 8.87
CA TYR A 592 -7.13 36.22 9.34
C TYR A 592 -5.69 36.33 9.79
N ALA A 593 -4.92 37.21 9.15
CA ALA A 593 -3.54 37.57 9.49
C ALA A 593 -2.57 36.37 9.62
N ASN A 594 -2.87 35.21 9.03
CA ASN A 594 -2.17 33.92 9.23
C ASN A 594 -2.16 33.45 10.70
N LYS A 595 -3.08 33.96 11.52
CA LYS A 595 -3.25 33.59 12.92
C LYS A 595 -4.43 32.68 13.17
N TYR A 596 -5.61 33.07 12.65
CA TYR A 596 -6.87 32.37 12.87
C TYR A 596 -7.34 31.79 11.57
N PHE A 597 -7.63 30.51 11.59
CA PHE A 597 -8.08 29.75 10.44
C PHE A 597 -9.41 29.07 10.74
N ALA A 598 -10.32 29.11 9.80
CA ALA A 598 -11.57 28.37 9.85
C ALA A 598 -11.88 27.79 8.44
N GLN A 599 -12.35 26.58 8.39
CA GLN A 599 -12.80 25.96 7.16
C GLN A 599 -14.12 25.20 7.41
N PHE A 600 -15.02 25.32 6.48
CA PHE A 600 -16.26 24.53 6.41
C PHE A 600 -16.37 23.88 5.05
N SER A 601 -16.83 22.64 5.00
CA SER A 601 -17.14 21.92 3.75
C SER A 601 -18.42 21.12 3.90
N LEU A 602 -19.13 21.00 2.79
CA LEU A 602 -20.31 20.16 2.66
C LEU A 602 -20.25 19.42 1.33
N ARG A 603 -20.53 18.13 1.38
CA ARG A 603 -20.67 17.30 0.20
C ARG A 603 -21.96 16.51 0.27
N ALA A 604 -22.66 16.42 -0.87
CA ALA A 604 -23.84 15.60 -1.07
C ALA A 604 -23.54 14.58 -2.18
N ASP A 605 -23.63 13.29 -1.89
CA ASP A 605 -23.41 12.18 -2.82
C ASP A 605 -24.70 11.40 -3.03
N ALA A 606 -25.09 11.19 -4.28
CA ALA A 606 -26.16 10.28 -4.66
C ALA A 606 -25.55 8.95 -5.15
N ALA A 607 -25.84 7.87 -4.45
CA ALA A 607 -25.49 6.52 -4.89
C ALA A 607 -26.34 6.07 -6.09
N ASP A 608 -25.85 5.09 -6.85
CA ASP A 608 -26.62 4.39 -7.87
C ASP A 608 -27.83 3.67 -7.23
N LEU A 609 -28.89 3.56 -7.98
CA LEU A 609 -30.05 2.71 -7.60
C LEU A 609 -29.68 1.21 -7.57
N ALA A 610 -28.55 0.83 -8.18
CA ALA A 610 -28.03 -0.51 -8.01
C ALA A 610 -27.46 -0.77 -6.60
N LEU A 611 -27.17 0.26 -5.81
CA LEU A 611 -26.56 0.12 -4.48
C LEU A 611 -27.53 0.44 -3.35
N LEU A 612 -28.31 1.52 -3.48
CA LEU A 612 -29.24 1.96 -2.45
C LEU A 612 -30.63 2.28 -3.01
N PRO A 613 -31.69 2.03 -2.24
CA PRO A 613 -33.05 2.40 -2.61
C PRO A 613 -33.22 3.93 -2.73
N LYS A 614 -34.26 4.35 -3.44
CA LYS A 614 -34.49 5.77 -3.80
C LYS A 614 -34.51 6.72 -2.59
N ASN A 615 -35.01 6.25 -1.47
CA ASN A 615 -35.25 7.08 -0.24
C ASN A 615 -33.94 7.37 0.51
N THR A 616 -32.94 6.48 0.45
CA THR A 616 -31.70 6.54 1.25
C THR A 616 -30.44 6.77 0.43
N ARG A 617 -30.59 6.93 -0.90
CA ARG A 617 -29.46 7.08 -1.83
C ARG A 617 -28.62 8.36 -1.65
N TRP A 618 -29.17 9.42 -1.05
CA TRP A 618 -28.45 10.66 -0.80
C TRP A 618 -27.78 10.64 0.56
N GLY A 619 -26.42 10.77 0.57
CA GLY A 619 -25.62 10.99 1.77
C GLY A 619 -25.12 12.43 1.83
N TYR A 620 -25.12 13.03 3.04
CA TYR A 620 -24.66 14.38 3.29
C TYR A 620 -23.51 14.35 4.29
N PHE A 621 -22.38 14.94 3.90
CA PHE A 621 -21.12 14.84 4.65
C PHE A 621 -20.59 16.25 4.99
N PRO A 622 -21.02 16.82 6.11
CA PRO A 622 -20.52 18.10 6.61
C PRO A 622 -19.17 17.92 7.31
N ALA A 623 -18.31 18.95 7.25
CA ALA A 623 -17.09 18.99 8.04
C ALA A 623 -16.68 20.44 8.34
N ALA A 624 -16.04 20.63 9.49
CA ALA A 624 -15.54 21.91 9.95
C ALA A 624 -14.16 21.74 10.59
N SER A 625 -13.30 22.74 10.44
CA SER A 625 -12.01 22.78 11.13
C SER A 625 -11.62 24.21 11.49
N ALA A 626 -10.80 24.33 12.56
CA ALA A 626 -10.28 25.59 13.05
C ALA A 626 -8.80 25.46 13.40
N GLY A 627 -8.07 26.54 13.28
CA GLY A 627 -6.66 26.63 13.64
C GLY A 627 -6.28 27.97 14.25
N TRP A 628 -5.36 27.94 15.19
CA TRP A 628 -4.81 29.14 15.82
C TRP A 628 -3.29 29.06 15.90
N THR A 629 -2.60 29.95 15.18
CA THR A 629 -1.15 30.08 15.26
C THR A 629 -0.81 30.99 16.42
N ILE A 630 -0.64 30.42 17.62
CA ILE A 630 -0.34 31.13 18.87
C ILE A 630 0.96 31.90 18.75
N SER A 631 1.95 31.38 18.05
CA SER A 631 3.25 32.00 17.85
C SER A 631 3.19 33.34 17.09
N GLU A 632 2.10 33.67 16.41
CA GLU A 632 1.88 34.94 15.74
C GLU A 632 1.23 35.99 16.66
N GLU A 633 0.93 35.65 17.93
CA GLU A 633 0.42 36.60 18.93
C GLU A 633 1.53 37.42 19.56
N LYS A 634 1.23 38.68 19.92
CA LYS A 634 2.19 39.57 20.55
C LYS A 634 2.75 39.06 21.87
N PHE A 635 1.94 38.38 22.66
CA PHE A 635 2.37 37.83 23.95
C PHE A 635 3.38 36.67 23.79
N PHE A 636 3.50 36.08 22.60
CA PHE A 636 4.39 34.97 22.32
C PHE A 636 5.81 35.43 21.90
N GLU A 637 5.99 36.71 21.54
CA GLU A 637 7.28 37.28 21.10
C GLU A 637 8.49 36.92 21.98
N PRO A 638 8.41 36.95 23.33
CA PRO A 638 9.57 36.68 24.19
C PRO A 638 10.15 35.26 24.05
N ILE A 639 9.33 34.25 23.66
CA ILE A 639 9.75 32.85 23.55
C ILE A 639 9.91 32.38 22.09
N ARG A 640 9.67 33.27 21.11
CA ARG A 640 9.71 32.95 19.67
C ARG A 640 11.08 32.49 19.17
N ASN A 641 12.15 32.90 19.83
CA ASN A 641 13.50 32.43 19.50
C ASN A 641 13.71 30.96 19.81
N THR A 642 13.01 30.40 20.80
CA THR A 642 13.07 29.00 21.18
C THR A 642 11.98 28.20 20.49
N ILE A 643 10.72 28.69 20.53
CA ILE A 643 9.55 28.10 19.87
C ILE A 643 9.22 28.98 18.66
N ASN A 644 9.76 28.63 17.52
CA ASN A 644 9.65 29.44 16.31
C ASN A 644 8.21 29.49 15.76
N SER A 645 7.46 28.40 15.92
CA SER A 645 6.06 28.31 15.53
C SER A 645 5.32 27.35 16.46
N LEU A 646 4.10 27.72 16.84
CA LEU A 646 3.15 26.86 17.56
C LEU A 646 1.74 27.12 17.01
N LYS A 647 1.12 26.07 16.46
CA LYS A 647 -0.23 26.10 15.90
C LYS A 647 -1.08 25.03 16.55
N LEU A 648 -2.24 25.41 17.08
CA LEU A 648 -3.29 24.49 17.52
C LEU A 648 -4.28 24.22 16.37
N ARG A 649 -4.79 22.99 16.32
CA ARG A 649 -5.74 22.53 15.31
C ARG A 649 -6.88 21.75 15.98
N ALA A 650 -8.09 21.94 15.46
CA ALA A 650 -9.26 21.11 15.80
C ALA A 650 -10.11 20.88 14.55
N SER A 651 -10.59 19.68 14.37
CA SER A 651 -11.44 19.34 13.25
C SER A 651 -12.52 18.31 13.63
N TRP A 652 -13.67 18.40 12.98
CA TRP A 652 -14.76 17.46 13.03
C TRP A 652 -15.37 17.30 11.65
N GLY A 653 -15.82 16.09 11.32
CA GLY A 653 -16.52 15.86 10.06
C GLY A 653 -17.07 14.45 9.94
N GLN A 654 -17.85 14.26 8.88
CA GLN A 654 -18.47 12.99 8.50
C GLN A 654 -18.11 12.60 7.08
N ASN A 655 -17.94 11.29 6.86
CA ASN A 655 -17.71 10.67 5.55
C ASN A 655 -18.57 9.41 5.44
N GLY A 656 -18.92 9.01 4.24
CA GLY A 656 -19.69 7.80 3.99
C GLY A 656 -18.85 6.62 3.50
N SER A 657 -19.48 5.44 3.45
CA SER A 657 -18.97 4.25 2.74
C SER A 657 -20.13 3.40 2.24
N LEU A 658 -19.93 2.74 1.10
CA LEU A 658 -20.81 1.70 0.53
C LEU A 658 -19.99 0.49 0.08
N SER A 659 -18.76 0.35 0.56
CA SER A 659 -17.83 -0.70 0.11
C SER A 659 -18.32 -2.13 0.36
N ALA A 660 -19.27 -2.30 1.28
CA ALA A 660 -19.87 -3.59 1.61
C ALA A 660 -21.06 -3.98 0.70
N LEU A 661 -21.52 -3.08 -0.18
CA LEU A 661 -22.68 -3.32 -1.05
C LEU A 661 -22.26 -3.76 -2.45
N SER A 662 -23.02 -4.69 -2.98
CA SER A 662 -23.02 -5.11 -4.38
C SER A 662 -24.36 -4.76 -5.05
N GLY A 663 -24.44 -4.96 -6.37
CA GLY A 663 -25.63 -4.57 -7.12
C GLY A 663 -26.93 -5.19 -6.56
N TYR A 664 -27.90 -4.30 -6.32
CA TYR A 664 -29.28 -4.64 -5.88
C TYR A 664 -29.37 -5.43 -4.57
N SER A 665 -28.34 -5.29 -3.68
CA SER A 665 -28.33 -5.97 -2.36
C SER A 665 -29.56 -5.64 -1.49
N TYR A 666 -30.29 -4.58 -1.77
CA TYR A 666 -31.51 -4.19 -1.05
C TYR A 666 -32.78 -4.83 -1.62
N SER A 667 -32.73 -5.43 -2.81
CA SER A 667 -33.91 -5.99 -3.47
C SER A 667 -34.07 -7.48 -3.21
N THR A 668 -35.29 -7.97 -3.30
CA THR A 668 -35.58 -9.40 -3.25
C THR A 668 -35.19 -10.03 -4.57
N ASP A 669 -34.25 -10.97 -4.52
CA ASP A 669 -33.79 -11.72 -5.67
C ASP A 669 -34.48 -13.08 -5.74
N MET A 670 -34.77 -13.55 -6.94
CA MET A 670 -35.46 -14.81 -7.17
C MET A 670 -34.56 -15.81 -7.87
N SER A 671 -34.44 -17.02 -7.34
CA SER A 671 -33.72 -18.11 -7.98
C SER A 671 -34.64 -19.22 -8.47
N GLN A 672 -34.31 -19.77 -9.61
CA GLN A 672 -34.91 -21.03 -10.11
C GLN A 672 -34.20 -22.22 -9.47
N SER A 673 -34.50 -22.46 -8.20
CA SER A 673 -33.94 -23.59 -7.47
C SER A 673 -35.05 -24.26 -6.63
N GLY A 674 -35.10 -25.53 -6.69
CA GLY A 674 -36.09 -26.35 -6.03
C GLY A 674 -36.82 -27.21 -7.04
N LEU A 675 -36.72 -28.47 -6.83
CA LEU A 675 -37.46 -29.46 -7.63
C LEU A 675 -38.77 -29.75 -6.90
N TYR A 676 -39.88 -29.47 -7.55
CA TYR A 676 -41.19 -29.76 -7.03
C TYR A 676 -41.73 -31.02 -7.71
N PRO A 677 -42.07 -32.08 -6.99
CA PRO A 677 -42.71 -33.26 -7.58
C PRO A 677 -44.18 -32.90 -7.89
N PHE A 678 -44.53 -32.82 -9.15
CA PHE A 678 -45.92 -32.76 -9.61
C PHE A 678 -46.34 -34.14 -10.10
N SER A 679 -47.16 -34.86 -9.37
CA SER A 679 -47.75 -36.21 -9.61
C SER A 679 -46.94 -37.39 -9.07
N SER A 680 -47.53 -38.57 -9.12
CA SER A 680 -46.95 -39.85 -8.67
C SER A 680 -45.81 -40.42 -9.55
N GLY A 681 -45.34 -39.64 -10.54
CA GLY A 681 -44.20 -39.92 -11.40
C GLY A 681 -42.98 -39.07 -11.07
N ILE A 682 -41.79 -39.44 -11.59
CA ILE A 682 -40.47 -38.82 -11.34
C ILE A 682 -40.31 -37.51 -12.12
N ASP A 683 -41.36 -36.77 -12.44
CA ASP A 683 -41.26 -35.45 -13.11
C ASP A 683 -41.12 -34.33 -12.08
N TYR A 684 -39.89 -33.81 -12.01
CA TYR A 684 -39.58 -32.63 -11.17
C TYR A 684 -39.70 -31.36 -11.99
N THR A 685 -40.58 -30.45 -11.61
CA THR A 685 -40.64 -29.10 -12.20
C THR A 685 -39.83 -28.15 -11.37
N ARG A 686 -39.02 -27.31 -12.04
CA ARG A 686 -38.24 -26.27 -11.37
C ARG A 686 -39.16 -25.20 -10.82
N GLY A 687 -39.11 -25.02 -9.52
CA GLY A 687 -39.80 -23.91 -8.83
C GLY A 687 -38.95 -22.64 -8.81
N VAL A 688 -39.61 -21.53 -8.52
CA VAL A 688 -38.95 -20.23 -8.24
C VAL A 688 -39.14 -19.90 -6.78
N LYS A 689 -38.07 -19.53 -6.10
CA LYS A 689 -38.12 -19.08 -4.70
C LYS A 689 -37.27 -17.81 -4.51
N PRO A 690 -37.53 -17.02 -3.49
CA PRO A 690 -36.62 -15.95 -3.09
C PRO A 690 -35.23 -16.54 -2.80
N SER A 691 -34.18 -15.99 -3.39
CA SER A 691 -32.79 -16.31 -3.05
C SER A 691 -32.24 -15.34 -2.01
N THR A 692 -32.73 -14.11 -2.03
CA THR A 692 -32.36 -13.05 -1.07
C THR A 692 -33.61 -12.26 -0.68
N MET A 693 -33.80 -11.99 0.61
CA MET A 693 -34.85 -11.10 1.10
C MET A 693 -34.35 -9.66 1.07
N GLY A 694 -35.12 -8.77 0.45
CA GLY A 694 -34.76 -7.35 0.31
C GLY A 694 -34.80 -6.55 1.63
N ASN A 695 -34.12 -5.41 1.63
CA ASN A 695 -34.10 -4.43 2.73
C ASN A 695 -34.18 -3.00 2.18
N ASP A 696 -35.36 -2.41 2.19
CA ASP A 696 -35.61 -1.06 1.68
C ASP A 696 -35.10 0.07 2.61
N ASP A 697 -34.71 -0.27 3.85
CA ASP A 697 -34.16 0.68 4.83
C ASP A 697 -32.62 0.79 4.76
N LEU A 698 -32.00 0.10 3.82
CA LEU A 698 -30.56 0.12 3.64
C LEU A 698 -30.04 1.52 3.37
N LYS A 699 -29.01 1.95 4.11
CA LYS A 699 -28.41 3.29 4.04
C LYS A 699 -26.89 3.26 4.10
N TRP A 700 -26.28 4.42 3.98
CA TRP A 700 -24.84 4.64 4.07
C TRP A 700 -24.28 4.23 5.44
N GLU A 701 -23.10 3.57 5.44
CA GLU A 701 -22.21 3.60 6.61
C GLU A 701 -21.70 5.03 6.78
N THR A 702 -21.64 5.53 8.00
CA THR A 702 -21.18 6.89 8.30
C THR A 702 -20.00 6.86 9.26
N SER A 703 -18.84 7.37 8.81
CA SER A 703 -17.67 7.57 9.65
C SER A 703 -17.62 9.01 10.15
N GLU A 704 -17.75 9.20 11.46
CA GLU A 704 -17.66 10.49 12.16
C GLU A 704 -16.32 10.57 12.87
N GLN A 705 -15.58 11.67 12.69
CA GLN A 705 -14.28 11.83 13.30
C GLN A 705 -14.07 13.20 13.90
N THR A 706 -13.50 13.22 15.10
CA THR A 706 -13.01 14.42 15.80
C THR A 706 -11.51 14.30 15.98
N ASN A 707 -10.77 15.38 15.70
CA ASN A 707 -9.34 15.46 15.87
C ASN A 707 -8.96 16.78 16.56
N VAL A 708 -8.02 16.70 17.50
CA VAL A 708 -7.39 17.86 18.13
C VAL A 708 -5.89 17.64 18.13
N GLY A 709 -5.11 18.63 17.69
CA GLY A 709 -3.68 18.49 17.59
C GLY A 709 -2.95 19.83 17.60
N PHE A 710 -1.62 19.75 17.63
CA PHE A 710 -0.75 20.90 17.49
C PHE A 710 0.50 20.59 16.68
N ASP A 711 1.03 21.61 16.01
CA ASP A 711 2.29 21.59 15.29
C ASP A 711 3.24 22.62 15.90
N THR A 712 4.48 22.25 16.13
CA THR A 712 5.49 23.16 16.66
C THR A 712 6.85 23.00 15.98
N TYR A 713 7.55 24.13 15.81
CA TYR A 713 8.92 24.19 15.36
C TYR A 713 9.76 24.89 16.43
N LEU A 714 10.87 24.25 16.82
CA LEU A 714 11.74 24.74 17.88
C LEU A 714 13.21 24.86 17.41
N PHE A 715 14.01 25.62 18.15
CA PHE A 715 15.46 25.75 17.97
C PHE A 715 15.87 26.13 16.55
N ASN A 716 15.32 27.25 16.05
CA ASN A 716 15.52 27.72 14.67
C ASN A 716 15.03 26.69 13.63
N SER A 717 13.88 26.08 13.89
CA SER A 717 13.23 25.07 13.04
C SER A 717 14.07 23.79 12.83
N ARG A 718 15.04 23.50 13.71
CA ARG A 718 15.78 22.24 13.70
C ARG A 718 14.94 21.08 14.19
N LEU A 719 14.11 21.32 15.20
CA LEU A 719 13.14 20.35 15.73
C LEU A 719 11.74 20.69 15.25
N ASN A 720 11.09 19.76 14.59
CA ASN A 720 9.65 19.79 14.36
C ASN A 720 8.99 18.69 15.18
N PHE A 721 7.88 19.03 15.81
CA PHE A 721 7.08 18.07 16.58
C PHE A 721 5.60 18.34 16.34
N SER A 722 4.85 17.30 16.07
CA SER A 722 3.39 17.34 15.98
C SER A 722 2.77 16.24 16.82
N ALA A 723 1.62 16.53 17.40
CA ALA A 723 0.82 15.57 18.15
C ALA A 723 -0.66 15.78 17.85
N ASP A 724 -1.35 14.67 17.67
CA ASP A 724 -2.80 14.61 17.41
C ASP A 724 -3.46 13.60 18.34
N TYR A 725 -4.65 13.91 18.83
CA TYR A 725 -5.59 12.99 19.43
C TYR A 725 -6.82 12.87 18.55
N PHE A 726 -7.20 11.66 18.21
CA PHE A 726 -8.37 11.42 17.38
C PHE A 726 -9.36 10.45 18.02
N VAL A 727 -10.62 10.65 17.66
CA VAL A 727 -11.72 9.72 17.90
C VAL A 727 -12.48 9.57 16.60
N LYS A 728 -12.51 8.35 16.06
CA LYS A 728 -13.22 7.97 14.84
C LYS A 728 -14.28 6.93 15.20
N LYS A 729 -15.53 7.23 14.87
CA LYS A 729 -16.66 6.34 15.09
C LYS A 729 -17.28 6.03 13.74
N THR A 730 -17.38 4.77 13.38
CA THR A 730 -18.18 4.33 12.24
C THR A 730 -19.50 3.80 12.75
N LYS A 731 -20.57 4.35 12.25
CA LYS A 731 -21.95 4.02 12.60
C LYS A 731 -22.65 3.38 11.43
N ASP A 732 -23.69 2.62 11.73
CA ASP A 732 -24.54 2.00 10.71
C ASP A 732 -23.75 1.07 9.78
N LEU A 733 -22.76 0.30 10.33
CA LEU A 733 -22.00 -0.69 9.57
C LEU A 733 -22.93 -1.65 8.83
N LEU A 734 -22.61 -1.89 7.57
CA LEU A 734 -23.32 -2.84 6.73
C LEU A 734 -22.85 -4.27 7.07
N ILE A 735 -23.72 -5.03 7.68
CA ILE A 735 -23.49 -6.39 8.13
C ILE A 735 -24.39 -7.33 7.34
N TRP A 736 -23.84 -8.38 6.77
CA TRP A 736 -24.62 -9.46 6.17
C TRP A 736 -25.21 -10.31 7.29
N ASN A 737 -26.54 -10.30 7.39
CA ASN A 737 -27.25 -11.06 8.41
C ASN A 737 -27.19 -12.56 8.10
N THR A 738 -26.88 -13.33 9.12
CA THR A 738 -26.81 -14.81 9.03
C THR A 738 -28.09 -15.49 9.52
N THR A 739 -29.23 -14.81 9.43
CA THR A 739 -30.52 -15.40 9.84
C THR A 739 -30.71 -16.74 9.14
N PRO A 740 -31.12 -17.80 9.86
CA PRO A 740 -31.25 -19.12 9.31
C PRO A 740 -32.13 -19.16 8.07
N SER A 741 -31.62 -19.76 7.00
CA SER A 741 -32.39 -19.91 5.75
C SER A 741 -33.70 -20.68 5.89
N LEU A 742 -33.88 -21.43 6.98
CA LEU A 742 -35.12 -22.13 7.31
C LEU A 742 -36.32 -21.22 7.57
N GLU A 743 -36.10 -19.98 8.06
CA GLU A 743 -37.15 -19.01 8.33
C GLU A 743 -37.62 -18.29 7.06
N ILE A 744 -36.71 -18.04 6.13
CA ILE A 744 -36.98 -17.21 4.95
C ILE A 744 -36.80 -17.96 3.62
N GLY A 745 -36.24 -19.16 3.65
CA GLY A 745 -35.99 -19.99 2.45
C GLY A 745 -34.86 -19.50 1.54
N GLY A 746 -34.10 -18.46 1.96
CA GLY A 746 -33.01 -17.86 1.19
C GLY A 746 -32.01 -17.10 2.08
N SER A 747 -31.14 -16.31 1.46
CA SER A 747 -30.23 -15.37 2.15
C SER A 747 -30.97 -14.09 2.53
N THR A 748 -30.38 -13.31 3.45
CA THR A 748 -30.86 -11.95 3.78
C THR A 748 -30.00 -10.89 3.10
N SER A 749 -30.59 -9.72 2.84
CA SER A 749 -29.85 -8.52 2.50
C SER A 749 -28.97 -8.06 3.67
N PRO A 750 -27.92 -7.29 3.41
CA PRO A 750 -27.20 -6.63 4.48
C PRO A 750 -28.12 -5.68 5.26
N ILE A 751 -27.80 -5.48 6.53
CA ILE A 751 -28.47 -4.53 7.41
C ILE A 751 -27.44 -3.56 8.01
N ASN A 752 -27.90 -2.34 8.36
CA ASN A 752 -27.09 -1.37 9.09
C ASN A 752 -27.15 -1.70 10.59
N ALA A 753 -26.25 -2.55 11.07
CA ALA A 753 -26.41 -3.26 12.34
C ALA A 753 -25.21 -3.19 13.30
N GLY A 754 -24.24 -2.32 13.08
CA GLY A 754 -23.08 -2.24 13.96
C GLY A 754 -22.42 -0.88 14.03
N ASP A 755 -21.71 -0.61 15.13
CA ASP A 755 -20.85 0.57 15.30
C ASP A 755 -19.46 0.16 15.81
N VAL A 756 -18.43 0.84 15.28
CA VAL A 756 -17.04 0.64 15.70
C VAL A 756 -16.40 1.97 16.08
N SER A 757 -15.63 1.98 17.14
CA SER A 757 -14.85 3.13 17.60
C SER A 757 -13.35 2.86 17.55
N ASN A 758 -12.61 3.79 16.96
CA ASN A 758 -11.14 3.86 16.98
C ASN A 758 -10.72 5.16 17.65
N LYS A 759 -9.77 5.10 18.57
CA LYS A 759 -9.22 6.29 19.22
C LYS A 759 -7.73 6.10 19.50
N GLY A 760 -6.96 7.19 19.45
CA GLY A 760 -5.52 7.10 19.70
C GLY A 760 -4.83 8.43 19.64
N PHE A 761 -3.53 8.37 19.92
CA PHE A 761 -2.60 9.47 19.80
C PHE A 761 -1.65 9.22 18.64
N GLU A 762 -1.27 10.27 17.94
CA GLU A 762 -0.28 10.26 16.88
C GLU A 762 0.81 11.29 17.21
N PHE A 763 2.07 10.89 17.09
CA PHE A 763 3.23 11.74 17.33
C PHE A 763 4.18 11.66 16.13
N GLU A 764 4.65 12.81 15.66
CA GLU A 764 5.69 12.89 14.63
C GLU A 764 6.80 13.84 15.16
N LEU A 765 8.04 13.38 15.10
CA LEU A 765 9.22 14.10 15.54
C LEU A 765 10.25 14.13 14.42
N GLY A 766 10.83 15.29 14.14
CA GLY A 766 11.93 15.44 13.21
C GLY A 766 12.99 16.36 13.76
N TRP A 767 14.23 15.91 13.77
CA TRP A 767 15.41 16.71 14.04
C TRP A 767 16.29 16.80 12.81
N ARG A 768 16.74 17.98 12.42
CA ARG A 768 17.67 18.22 11.32
C ARG A 768 18.69 19.24 11.73
N ASP A 769 19.98 18.90 11.56
CA ASP A 769 21.07 19.82 11.85
C ASP A 769 22.30 19.49 10.98
N HIS A 770 23.33 20.36 11.05
CA HIS A 770 24.58 20.16 10.36
C HIS A 770 25.78 20.58 11.22
N ILE A 771 26.89 19.89 11.04
CA ILE A 771 28.18 20.22 11.68
C ILE A 771 29.18 20.34 10.52
N LYS A 772 29.46 21.57 10.09
CA LYS A 772 30.24 21.87 8.87
C LYS A 772 29.60 21.15 7.65
N ASP A 773 30.37 20.31 6.96
CA ASP A 773 29.93 19.55 5.79
C ASP A 773 29.12 18.29 6.14
N PHE A 774 28.96 17.96 7.44
CA PHE A 774 28.23 16.80 7.90
C PHE A 774 26.78 17.17 8.20
N ASN A 775 25.85 16.73 7.37
CA ASN A 775 24.39 16.90 7.55
C ASN A 775 23.80 15.62 8.14
N TYR A 776 22.91 15.76 9.11
CA TYR A 776 22.21 14.62 9.67
C TYR A 776 20.75 14.94 10.00
N SER A 777 19.91 13.91 9.93
CA SER A 777 18.52 14.03 10.40
C SER A 777 18.05 12.77 11.09
N ILE A 778 17.13 12.94 12.03
CA ILE A 778 16.42 11.87 12.73
C ILE A 778 14.94 12.18 12.60
N ARG A 779 14.16 11.24 12.06
CA ARG A 779 12.70 11.34 12.02
C ARG A 779 12.12 10.13 12.72
N GLY A 780 11.13 10.36 13.56
CA GLY A 780 10.38 9.31 14.25
C GLY A 780 8.90 9.59 14.21
N ASN A 781 8.11 8.54 14.16
CA ASN A 781 6.68 8.61 14.33
C ASN A 781 6.21 7.47 15.24
N LEU A 782 5.10 7.72 15.94
CA LEU A 782 4.46 6.75 16.81
C LEU A 782 2.95 7.00 16.78
N ALA A 783 2.16 5.95 16.68
CA ALA A 783 0.71 6.03 16.75
C ALA A 783 0.17 4.94 17.65
N THR A 784 -0.68 5.31 18.59
CA THR A 784 -1.44 4.36 19.44
C THR A 784 -2.81 4.13 18.84
N LEU A 785 -3.38 2.94 19.06
CA LEU A 785 -4.72 2.61 18.58
C LEU A 785 -5.48 1.80 19.64
N LYS A 786 -6.71 2.23 19.93
CA LYS A 786 -7.69 1.44 20.65
C LYS A 786 -8.93 1.27 19.77
N ASN A 787 -9.20 0.05 19.37
CA ASN A 787 -10.36 -0.34 18.56
C ASN A 787 -11.40 -1.04 19.45
N LYS A 788 -12.68 -0.82 19.18
CA LYS A 788 -13.78 -1.46 19.91
C LYS A 788 -15.07 -1.47 19.07
N VAL A 789 -15.72 -2.62 19.00
CA VAL A 789 -17.12 -2.72 18.55
C VAL A 789 -18.00 -2.18 19.67
N THR A 790 -18.67 -1.05 19.42
CA THR A 790 -19.46 -0.35 20.46
C THR A 790 -20.93 -0.73 20.45
N TYR A 791 -21.43 -1.20 19.31
CA TYR A 791 -22.79 -1.67 19.13
C TYR A 791 -22.84 -2.76 18.07
N ILE A 792 -23.70 -3.72 18.26
CA ILE A 792 -24.17 -4.68 17.24
C ILE A 792 -25.67 -4.89 17.49
N ASP A 793 -26.43 -5.09 16.42
CA ASP A 793 -27.87 -5.34 16.53
C ASP A 793 -28.15 -6.53 17.46
N PRO A 794 -29.09 -6.41 18.42
CA PRO A 794 -29.39 -7.48 19.39
C PRO A 794 -29.81 -8.82 18.75
N SER A 795 -30.27 -8.81 17.50
CA SER A 795 -30.56 -10.05 16.76
C SER A 795 -29.30 -10.82 16.37
N ILE A 796 -28.12 -10.19 16.44
CA ILE A 796 -26.83 -10.75 16.11
C ILE A 796 -25.97 -10.82 17.38
N THR A 797 -25.78 -12.00 17.97
CA THR A 797 -24.92 -12.14 19.16
C THR A 797 -23.47 -11.84 18.79
N ARG A 798 -22.99 -12.43 17.70
CA ARG A 798 -21.64 -12.28 17.14
C ARG A 798 -21.59 -12.71 15.69
N LEU A 799 -20.65 -12.16 14.92
CA LEU A 799 -20.37 -12.61 13.56
C LEU A 799 -19.13 -13.50 13.56
N ALA A 800 -19.23 -14.65 12.93
CA ALA A 800 -18.08 -15.52 12.66
C ALA A 800 -17.16 -14.85 11.61
N GLY A 801 -15.87 -14.92 11.84
CA GLY A 801 -14.84 -14.44 10.93
C GLY A 801 -14.15 -15.58 10.20
N THR A 802 -12.86 -15.79 10.48
CA THR A 802 -12.01 -16.78 9.81
C THR A 802 -12.04 -18.11 10.58
N ASN A 803 -12.08 -19.20 9.82
CA ASN A 803 -11.97 -20.54 10.37
C ASN A 803 -10.53 -21.05 10.32
N PHE A 804 -10.18 -21.86 11.31
CA PHE A 804 -9.10 -22.82 11.25
C PHE A 804 -9.69 -24.22 11.30
N HIS A 805 -9.52 -24.96 10.22
CA HIS A 805 -10.21 -26.23 9.98
C HIS A 805 -11.74 -26.06 10.15
N THR A 806 -12.36 -26.79 11.07
CA THR A 806 -13.80 -26.73 11.39
C THR A 806 -14.17 -25.68 12.41
N SER A 807 -13.19 -25.08 13.10
CA SER A 807 -13.43 -24.14 14.20
C SER A 807 -13.28 -22.70 13.77
N THR A 808 -14.25 -21.84 14.07
CA THR A 808 -14.12 -20.39 13.88
C THR A 808 -13.21 -19.83 14.97
N VAL A 809 -12.17 -19.11 14.58
CA VAL A 809 -11.14 -18.59 15.50
C VAL A 809 -11.13 -17.07 15.64
N THR A 810 -11.86 -16.34 14.76
CA THR A 810 -12.02 -14.90 14.88
C THR A 810 -13.49 -14.49 14.91
N TYR A 811 -13.81 -13.47 15.70
CA TYR A 811 -15.19 -13.02 15.88
C TYR A 811 -15.31 -11.50 15.94
N PHE A 812 -16.42 -10.98 15.40
CA PHE A 812 -16.86 -9.61 15.54
C PHE A 812 -18.02 -9.57 16.54
N GLU A 813 -17.78 -8.98 17.71
CA GLU A 813 -18.71 -9.02 18.86
C GLU A 813 -18.67 -7.70 19.64
N GLN A 814 -19.81 -7.31 20.22
CA GLN A 814 -19.89 -6.07 20.99
C GLN A 814 -18.94 -6.10 22.21
N ASN A 815 -18.30 -4.99 22.48
CA ASN A 815 -17.33 -4.74 23.54
C ASN A 815 -15.92 -5.26 23.31
N TYR A 816 -15.65 -6.01 22.24
CA TYR A 816 -14.33 -6.50 21.86
C TYR A 816 -13.73 -5.72 20.68
N PRO A 817 -12.44 -5.84 20.39
CA PRO A 817 -11.86 -5.41 19.13
C PRO A 817 -12.47 -6.13 17.93
N VAL A 818 -12.40 -5.53 16.74
CA VAL A 818 -12.91 -6.18 15.53
C VAL A 818 -12.12 -7.45 15.24
N TYR A 819 -12.81 -8.57 15.03
CA TYR A 819 -12.24 -9.88 14.70
C TYR A 819 -11.15 -10.34 15.66
N TYR A 820 -11.44 -10.21 16.98
CA TYR A 820 -10.60 -10.74 18.03
C TYR A 820 -10.49 -12.27 17.97
N PHE A 821 -9.42 -12.83 18.53
CA PHE A 821 -9.22 -14.26 18.64
C PHE A 821 -10.06 -14.84 19.77
N ARG A 822 -10.79 -15.90 19.47
CA ARG A 822 -11.63 -16.60 20.43
C ARG A 822 -11.30 -18.08 20.42
N GLY A 823 -11.05 -18.65 21.60
CA GLY A 823 -10.68 -20.04 21.76
C GLY A 823 -10.62 -20.44 23.24
N TYR A 824 -10.04 -21.57 23.52
CA TYR A 824 -9.88 -22.10 24.86
C TYR A 824 -8.67 -21.51 25.57
N VAL A 825 -8.76 -21.33 26.89
CA VAL A 825 -7.61 -20.91 27.71
C VAL A 825 -6.83 -22.16 28.13
N PHE A 826 -5.65 -22.34 27.57
CA PHE A 826 -4.73 -23.41 27.95
C PHE A 826 -4.27 -23.21 29.43
N ASP A 827 -4.48 -24.21 30.26
CA ASP A 827 -4.22 -24.16 31.71
C ASP A 827 -2.97 -24.94 32.14
N GLY A 828 -2.31 -25.58 31.17
CA GLY A 828 -1.12 -26.40 31.41
C GLY A 828 -1.28 -27.83 30.96
N ILE A 829 -0.51 -28.71 31.56
CA ILE A 829 -0.40 -30.12 31.19
C ILE A 829 -0.66 -30.97 32.40
N ASP A 830 -1.44 -32.04 32.28
CA ASP A 830 -1.70 -32.99 33.33
C ASP A 830 -0.48 -33.90 33.58
N ASN A 831 -0.59 -34.77 34.63
CA ASN A 831 0.48 -35.70 35.01
C ASN A 831 0.79 -36.75 33.92
N GLU A 832 -0.05 -36.87 32.89
CA GLU A 832 0.08 -37.81 31.77
C GLU A 832 0.57 -37.11 30.49
N GLY A 833 0.81 -35.80 30.56
CA GLY A 833 1.28 -35.00 29.45
C GLY A 833 0.18 -34.51 28.50
N ASN A 834 -1.10 -34.60 28.88
CA ASN A 834 -2.19 -34.10 28.04
C ASN A 834 -2.44 -32.61 28.30
N PRO A 835 -2.84 -31.84 27.32
CA PRO A 835 -3.20 -30.42 27.52
C PRO A 835 -4.49 -30.31 28.35
N THR A 836 -4.52 -29.36 29.25
CA THR A 836 -5.68 -29.01 30.09
C THR A 836 -6.16 -27.60 29.76
N PHE A 837 -7.44 -27.36 29.93
CA PHE A 837 -8.07 -26.07 29.62
C PHE A 837 -8.91 -25.61 30.81
N LYS A 838 -9.15 -24.32 30.91
CA LYS A 838 -9.99 -23.74 31.94
C LYS A 838 -11.45 -23.98 31.65
N ASP A 839 -12.17 -24.58 32.59
CA ASP A 839 -13.62 -24.68 32.59
C ASP A 839 -14.19 -23.34 33.11
N LEU A 840 -14.58 -22.45 32.15
CA LEU A 840 -15.01 -21.09 32.44
C LEU A 840 -16.50 -21.00 32.79
N ASP A 841 -17.30 -21.94 32.29
CA ASP A 841 -18.74 -22.01 32.57
C ASP A 841 -19.09 -22.90 33.75
N ASN A 842 -18.09 -23.58 34.35
CA ASN A 842 -18.18 -24.50 35.47
C ASN A 842 -19.13 -25.68 35.20
N SER A 843 -19.16 -26.15 33.98
CA SER A 843 -19.99 -27.29 33.55
C SER A 843 -19.42 -28.65 33.93
N GLY A 844 -18.15 -28.68 34.35
CA GLY A 844 -17.40 -29.88 34.69
C GLY A 844 -16.76 -30.58 33.51
N GLY A 845 -16.73 -29.96 32.34
CA GLY A 845 -16.08 -30.43 31.11
C GLY A 845 -15.82 -29.29 30.17
N ILE A 846 -14.94 -29.48 29.20
CA ILE A 846 -14.61 -28.44 28.18
C ILE A 846 -15.63 -28.46 27.07
N SER A 847 -16.23 -27.31 26.78
CA SER A 847 -17.31 -27.11 25.84
C SER A 847 -17.18 -25.75 25.11
N ASP A 848 -18.07 -25.47 24.16
CA ASP A 848 -18.14 -24.15 23.50
C ASP A 848 -18.44 -22.99 24.49
N GLY A 849 -18.94 -23.31 25.71
CA GLY A 849 -19.13 -22.34 26.81
C GLY A 849 -17.81 -21.78 27.35
N ASP A 850 -16.71 -22.52 27.19
CA ASP A 850 -15.37 -22.14 27.67
C ASP A 850 -14.57 -21.29 26.66
N LEU A 851 -15.12 -21.07 25.48
CA LEU A 851 -14.49 -20.22 24.47
C LEU A 851 -14.54 -18.76 24.90
N THR A 852 -13.38 -18.11 24.96
CA THR A 852 -13.26 -16.72 25.43
C THR A 852 -12.30 -15.90 24.58
N TYR A 853 -12.13 -14.62 24.91
CA TYR A 853 -11.14 -13.72 24.30
C TYR A 853 -9.71 -14.20 24.59
N LEU A 854 -8.92 -14.39 23.55
CA LEU A 854 -7.52 -14.81 23.64
C LEU A 854 -6.53 -13.72 23.25
N GLY A 855 -6.99 -12.64 22.63
CA GLY A 855 -6.16 -11.58 22.11
C GLY A 855 -6.68 -11.05 20.78
N ASP A 856 -5.94 -10.16 20.15
CA ASP A 856 -6.28 -9.62 18.85
C ASP A 856 -5.04 -9.19 18.03
N ALA A 857 -5.20 -9.02 16.74
CA ALA A 857 -4.12 -8.67 15.86
C ALA A 857 -3.92 -7.15 15.69
N ILE A 858 -4.63 -6.32 16.46
CA ILE A 858 -4.55 -4.86 16.37
C ILE A 858 -3.45 -4.36 17.29
N PRO A 859 -2.38 -3.73 16.79
CA PRO A 859 -1.30 -3.28 17.66
C PRO A 859 -1.76 -2.14 18.57
N ASP A 860 -1.29 -2.17 19.84
CA ASP A 860 -1.43 -1.06 20.77
C ASP A 860 -0.77 0.20 20.24
N PHE A 861 0.42 0.04 19.61
CA PHE A 861 1.07 1.13 18.89
C PHE A 861 1.95 0.64 17.73
N THR A 862 2.06 1.49 16.72
CA THR A 862 2.98 1.35 15.58
C THR A 862 3.99 2.48 15.59
N TYR A 863 5.20 2.22 15.13
CA TYR A 863 6.26 3.21 15.14
C TYR A 863 7.22 3.05 13.95
N GLY A 864 7.87 4.15 13.60
CA GLY A 864 8.90 4.17 12.57
C GLY A 864 10.01 5.14 12.92
N ILE A 865 11.25 4.81 12.54
CA ILE A 865 12.42 5.66 12.73
C ILE A 865 13.25 5.69 11.47
N THR A 866 13.67 6.88 11.05
CA THR A 866 14.58 7.10 9.92
C THR A 866 15.75 7.95 10.38
N LEU A 867 16.95 7.46 10.14
CA LEU A 867 18.22 8.18 10.39
C LEU A 867 18.85 8.43 9.04
N THR A 868 19.25 9.68 8.76
CA THR A 868 20.05 10.01 7.58
C THR A 868 21.31 10.78 7.97
N ALA A 869 22.39 10.52 7.27
CA ALA A 869 23.65 11.25 7.41
C ALA A 869 24.28 11.44 6.05
N ALA A 870 24.87 12.62 5.79
CA ALA A 870 25.55 12.91 4.53
C ALA A 870 26.84 13.68 4.79
N TYR A 871 27.93 13.29 4.10
CA TYR A 871 29.24 13.92 4.20
C TYR A 871 30.01 13.81 2.88
N LYS A 872 30.27 14.94 2.24
CA LYS A 872 31.11 15.04 1.02
C LYS A 872 30.79 14.02 -0.07
N GLY A 873 29.50 13.90 -0.40
CA GLY A 873 29.02 12.97 -1.42
C GLY A 873 28.68 11.56 -0.92
N LEU A 874 29.12 11.17 0.27
CA LEU A 874 28.64 9.97 0.95
C LEU A 874 27.31 10.26 1.63
N ASP A 875 26.35 9.33 1.53
CA ASP A 875 25.07 9.36 2.24
C ASP A 875 24.76 8.01 2.85
N LEU A 876 24.21 8.03 4.06
CA LEU A 876 23.76 6.87 4.80
C LEU A 876 22.29 7.08 5.17
N THR A 877 21.47 6.06 4.92
CA THR A 877 20.08 5.99 5.38
C THR A 877 19.87 4.70 6.15
N VAL A 878 19.34 4.79 7.36
CA VAL A 878 18.87 3.65 8.14
C VAL A 878 17.41 3.88 8.47
N PHE A 879 16.57 2.93 8.07
CA PHE A 879 15.13 3.00 8.30
C PHE A 879 14.61 1.70 8.93
N GLY A 880 13.83 1.85 10.00
CA GLY A 880 13.16 0.75 10.67
C GLY A 880 11.73 1.08 11.04
N THR A 881 10.89 0.05 11.16
CA THR A 881 9.50 0.14 11.58
C THR A 881 9.09 -1.07 12.40
N GLY A 882 8.09 -0.90 13.24
CA GLY A 882 7.58 -1.98 14.07
C GLY A 882 6.16 -1.76 14.55
N SER A 883 5.63 -2.81 15.16
CA SER A 883 4.37 -2.81 15.91
C SER A 883 4.58 -3.47 17.27
N TYR A 884 3.73 -3.15 18.21
CA TYR A 884 3.76 -3.69 19.55
C TYR A 884 2.34 -3.94 20.07
N GLY A 885 2.16 -5.06 20.78
CA GLY A 885 0.92 -5.40 21.46
C GLY A 885 -0.11 -6.10 20.59
N ASN A 886 0.23 -6.48 19.36
CA ASN A 886 -0.61 -7.35 18.53
C ASN A 886 -0.23 -8.81 18.74
N GLU A 887 -1.19 -9.70 18.64
CA GLU A 887 -0.97 -11.14 18.67
C GLU A 887 -1.12 -11.77 17.30
N ILE A 888 -0.55 -12.97 17.13
CA ILE A 888 -0.65 -13.83 15.96
C ILE A 888 -1.16 -15.19 16.40
N PHE A 889 -2.20 -15.68 15.76
CA PHE A 889 -2.71 -17.02 15.91
C PHE A 889 -2.06 -17.93 14.87
N ASN A 890 -1.21 -18.86 15.32
CA ASN A 890 -0.56 -19.85 14.46
C ASN A 890 -1.52 -20.99 14.14
N CYS A 891 -1.98 -21.04 12.90
CA CYS A 891 -2.90 -22.03 12.34
C CYS A 891 -2.22 -22.93 11.30
N ILE A 892 -0.91 -23.19 11.44
CA ILE A 892 -0.16 -24.03 10.49
C ILE A 892 -0.29 -25.50 10.83
N ASN A 893 -0.13 -25.86 12.12
CA ASN A 893 -0.05 -27.25 12.56
C ASN A 893 -1.42 -27.80 12.92
N ARG A 894 -1.98 -28.63 12.07
CA ARG A 894 -3.26 -29.31 12.30
C ARG A 894 -3.01 -30.64 13.04
N PRO A 895 -3.72 -30.88 14.17
CA PRO A 895 -3.50 -32.08 14.98
C PRO A 895 -4.08 -33.35 14.36
N ASP A 896 -5.08 -33.22 13.46
CA ASP A 896 -5.68 -34.34 12.74
C ASP A 896 -4.69 -35.05 11.76
N TYR A 897 -3.56 -34.40 11.46
CA TYR A 897 -2.45 -35.01 10.75
C TYR A 897 -1.35 -35.43 11.70
N ALA A 898 -1.56 -36.56 12.40
CA ALA A 898 -0.64 -37.09 13.42
C ALA A 898 0.78 -37.29 12.85
N ALA A 899 0.90 -37.81 11.63
CA ALA A 899 2.17 -38.09 10.96
C ALA A 899 2.84 -36.87 10.33
N SER A 900 2.26 -35.65 10.46
CA SER A 900 2.92 -34.44 9.94
C SER A 900 4.15 -34.08 10.75
N ASN A 901 5.19 -33.51 10.10
CA ASN A 901 6.32 -32.92 10.78
C ASN A 901 5.86 -31.79 11.71
N LYS A 902 6.65 -31.47 12.72
CA LYS A 902 6.30 -30.47 13.73
C LYS A 902 7.38 -29.40 13.85
N GLN A 903 6.95 -28.18 14.21
CA GLN A 903 7.87 -27.14 14.63
C GLN A 903 8.54 -27.55 15.94
N LYS A 904 9.87 -27.66 15.93
CA LYS A 904 10.68 -28.13 17.05
C LYS A 904 10.43 -27.32 18.33
N ASP A 905 10.42 -25.99 18.19
CA ASP A 905 10.27 -25.06 19.31
C ASP A 905 8.86 -25.06 19.93
N LEU A 906 7.85 -25.59 19.24
CA LEU A 906 6.45 -25.58 19.69
C LEU A 906 5.98 -26.95 20.19
N PHE A 907 6.58 -28.06 19.72
CA PHE A 907 6.05 -29.40 19.97
C PHE A 907 7.09 -30.40 20.48
N TYR A 908 8.39 -30.06 20.46
CA TYR A 908 9.43 -31.04 20.74
C TYR A 908 10.37 -30.64 21.87
N THR A 909 10.87 -29.39 21.87
CA THR A 909 12.01 -29.00 22.72
C THR A 909 11.72 -29.10 24.21
N ASP A 910 10.52 -28.66 24.64
CA ASP A 910 10.09 -28.65 26.03
C ASP A 910 8.79 -29.44 26.23
N ARG A 911 8.63 -30.53 25.46
CA ARG A 911 7.48 -31.40 25.59
C ARG A 911 7.55 -32.21 26.89
N TRP A 912 6.38 -32.52 27.42
CA TRP A 912 6.28 -33.47 28.52
C TRP A 912 6.77 -34.86 28.10
N THR A 913 7.63 -35.47 28.87
CA THR A 913 8.04 -36.88 28.78
C THR A 913 8.19 -37.45 30.18
N PRO A 914 8.20 -38.78 30.37
CA PRO A 914 8.50 -39.38 31.66
C PRO A 914 9.84 -38.95 32.28
N THR A 915 10.79 -38.49 31.44
CA THR A 915 12.09 -37.96 31.86
C THR A 915 12.10 -36.41 31.96
N ASN A 916 11.08 -35.73 31.44
CA ASN A 916 10.84 -34.28 31.57
C ASN A 916 9.38 -34.00 32.01
N PRO A 917 9.00 -34.39 33.24
CA PRO A 917 7.62 -34.27 33.72
C PRO A 917 7.18 -32.82 33.96
N ASN A 918 8.12 -31.86 33.92
CA ASN A 918 7.87 -30.41 34.06
C ASN A 918 7.86 -29.71 32.71
N GLY A 919 7.86 -30.42 31.60
CA GLY A 919 7.74 -29.85 30.27
C GLY A 919 6.48 -28.99 30.15
N THR A 920 6.56 -27.87 29.39
CA THR A 920 5.44 -26.93 29.22
C THR A 920 4.62 -27.21 27.99
N GLN A 921 5.07 -28.10 27.09
CA GLN A 921 4.39 -28.51 25.86
C GLN A 921 3.76 -29.90 26.06
N PRO A 922 2.62 -30.21 25.45
CA PRO A 922 2.01 -31.53 25.51
C PRO A 922 2.97 -32.65 25.12
N ARG A 923 2.76 -33.87 25.65
CA ARG A 923 3.46 -35.03 25.14
C ARG A 923 3.20 -35.23 23.63
N ALA A 924 4.09 -35.93 23.00
CA ALA A 924 3.94 -36.22 21.58
C ALA A 924 2.58 -36.87 21.27
N GLY A 925 1.86 -36.37 20.30
CA GLY A 925 0.55 -36.84 19.87
C GLY A 925 -0.65 -36.42 20.73
N ALA A 926 -0.45 -35.70 21.84
CA ALA A 926 -1.54 -35.28 22.73
C ALA A 926 -2.17 -33.91 22.31
N ALA A 927 -1.57 -33.17 21.37
CA ALA A 927 -2.18 -31.95 20.87
C ALA A 927 -3.50 -32.23 20.16
N THR A 928 -4.60 -31.63 20.62
CA THR A 928 -5.95 -31.77 20.07
C THR A 928 -6.35 -30.53 19.26
N MET A 929 -7.55 -30.51 18.67
CA MET A 929 -8.09 -29.28 18.03
C MET A 929 -8.33 -28.18 19.05
N GLU A 930 -8.75 -28.53 20.27
CA GLU A 930 -8.90 -27.56 21.36
C GLU A 930 -7.55 -26.92 21.70
N TYR A 931 -6.45 -27.70 21.73
CA TYR A 931 -5.11 -27.18 21.92
C TYR A 931 -4.70 -26.25 20.77
N SER A 932 -4.95 -26.65 19.53
CA SER A 932 -4.64 -25.86 18.35
C SER A 932 -5.51 -24.60 18.21
N CYS A 933 -6.70 -24.58 18.84
CA CYS A 933 -7.60 -23.44 18.92
C CYS A 933 -7.55 -22.76 20.31
N SER A 934 -6.43 -22.83 21.02
CA SER A 934 -6.27 -22.28 22.37
C SER A 934 -5.24 -21.16 22.44
N SER A 935 -5.15 -20.55 23.62
CA SER A 935 -4.12 -19.56 23.94
C SER A 935 -2.67 -20.08 23.81
N ALA A 936 -2.47 -21.42 23.76
CA ALA A 936 -1.16 -22.01 23.48
C ALA A 936 -0.62 -21.70 22.09
N MET A 937 -1.52 -21.42 21.13
CA MET A 937 -1.18 -21.10 19.73
C MET A 937 -1.29 -19.60 19.39
N VAL A 938 -1.57 -18.76 20.37
CA VAL A 938 -1.57 -17.30 20.27
C VAL A 938 -0.24 -16.76 20.76
N PHE A 939 0.50 -16.09 19.90
CA PHE A 939 1.85 -15.60 20.16
C PHE A 939 1.91 -14.08 20.12
N ASP A 940 2.83 -13.49 20.88
CA ASP A 940 3.18 -12.07 20.74
C ASP A 940 3.70 -11.81 19.31
N GLY A 941 2.96 -11.00 18.57
CA GLY A 941 3.27 -10.57 17.21
C GLY A 941 4.08 -9.28 17.14
N SER A 942 4.54 -8.76 18.26
CA SER A 942 5.36 -7.56 18.31
C SER A 942 6.67 -7.75 17.55
N TYR A 943 7.07 -6.72 16.80
CA TYR A 943 8.32 -6.76 16.06
C TYR A 943 8.94 -5.38 15.87
N PHE A 944 10.24 -5.38 15.59
CA PHE A 944 10.96 -4.28 14.97
C PHE A 944 11.79 -4.80 13.79
N LYS A 945 11.53 -4.25 12.59
CA LYS A 945 12.26 -4.59 11.36
C LYS A 945 13.10 -3.43 10.90
N ILE A 946 14.38 -3.68 10.62
CA ILE A 946 15.23 -2.74 9.89
C ILE A 946 14.96 -2.97 8.39
N LYS A 947 14.11 -2.11 7.83
CA LYS A 947 13.66 -2.19 6.45
C LYS A 947 14.69 -1.76 5.44
N GLN A 948 15.67 -0.92 5.85
CA GLN A 948 16.70 -0.42 4.95
C GLN A 948 17.93 0.03 5.71
N ILE A 949 19.11 -0.40 5.25
CA ILE A 949 20.41 0.18 5.56
C ILE A 949 21.08 0.46 4.22
N GLN A 950 21.15 1.72 3.81
CA GLN A 950 21.67 2.11 2.50
C GLN A 950 22.85 3.04 2.65
N LEU A 951 23.94 2.74 1.93
CA LEU A 951 25.12 3.59 1.78
C LEU A 951 25.23 3.99 0.31
N GLY A 952 25.20 5.30 0.05
CA GLY A 952 25.34 5.87 -1.28
C GLY A 952 26.60 6.73 -1.42
N TYR A 953 27.06 6.90 -2.65
CA TYR A 953 28.12 7.84 -3.00
C TYR A 953 27.78 8.56 -4.30
N THR A 954 27.68 9.88 -4.21
CA THR A 954 27.53 10.76 -5.36
C THR A 954 28.90 11.18 -5.88
N LEU A 955 29.18 10.89 -7.12
CA LEU A 955 30.45 11.18 -7.76
C LEU A 955 30.67 12.70 -7.87
N PRO A 956 31.92 13.17 -7.65
CA PRO A 956 32.22 14.59 -7.79
C PRO A 956 31.95 15.10 -9.21
N LYS A 957 31.29 16.25 -9.32
CA LYS A 957 30.94 16.89 -10.61
C LYS A 957 32.14 17.05 -11.56
N LYS A 958 33.36 17.26 -11.03
CA LYS A 958 34.59 17.35 -11.83
C LYS A 958 34.88 16.07 -12.64
N LEU A 959 34.39 14.93 -12.19
CA LEU A 959 34.56 13.66 -12.91
C LEU A 959 33.42 13.44 -13.90
N THR A 960 32.18 13.69 -13.48
CA THR A 960 30.99 13.41 -14.28
C THR A 960 30.84 14.35 -15.47
N HIS A 961 31.17 15.62 -15.33
CA HIS A 961 31.14 16.60 -16.45
C HIS A 961 32.06 16.24 -17.63
N LYS A 962 33.12 15.45 -17.40
CA LYS A 962 33.99 14.99 -18.49
C LYS A 962 33.31 14.05 -19.48
N ILE A 963 32.23 13.42 -19.04
CA ILE A 963 31.42 12.45 -19.81
C ILE A 963 29.99 12.94 -20.05
N ALA A 964 29.76 14.27 -19.98
CA ALA A 964 28.46 14.92 -20.16
C ALA A 964 27.36 14.40 -19.20
N VAL A 965 27.74 13.99 -18.01
CA VAL A 965 26.82 13.56 -16.96
C VAL A 965 26.73 14.65 -15.89
N SER A 966 25.53 15.13 -15.61
CA SER A 966 25.28 16.17 -14.64
C SER A 966 25.34 15.67 -13.19
N ASN A 967 24.89 14.41 -12.95
CA ASN A 967 24.94 13.76 -11.65
C ASN A 967 25.07 12.24 -11.82
N ALA A 968 25.85 11.59 -10.99
CA ALA A 968 25.96 10.14 -10.93
C ALA A 968 26.08 9.68 -9.48
N ARG A 969 25.23 8.77 -9.04
CA ARG A 969 25.24 8.19 -7.70
C ARG A 969 25.22 6.66 -7.80
N VAL A 970 26.04 6.02 -6.99
CA VAL A 970 26.04 4.56 -6.80
C VAL A 970 25.67 4.26 -5.35
N TYR A 971 24.99 3.14 -5.09
CA TYR A 971 24.63 2.77 -3.74
C TYR A 971 24.50 1.25 -3.56
N VAL A 972 24.65 0.83 -2.32
CA VAL A 972 24.36 -0.51 -1.83
C VAL A 972 23.34 -0.40 -0.70
N SER A 973 22.38 -1.33 -0.66
CA SER A 973 21.38 -1.39 0.40
C SER A 973 21.17 -2.83 0.89
N LEU A 974 20.96 -2.95 2.18
CA LEU A 974 20.47 -4.16 2.85
C LEU A 974 19.03 -3.90 3.27
N ASP A 975 18.10 -4.58 2.63
CA ASP A 975 16.67 -4.38 2.92
C ASP A 975 16.08 -5.66 3.56
N ASP A 976 15.26 -5.49 4.60
CA ASP A 976 14.61 -6.56 5.38
C ASP A 976 15.59 -7.61 6.00
N PHE A 977 16.84 -7.20 6.31
CA PHE A 977 17.89 -8.12 6.82
C PHE A 977 17.72 -8.48 8.29
N PHE A 978 17.19 -7.57 9.10
CA PHE A 978 17.13 -7.73 10.54
C PHE A 978 15.71 -7.56 11.05
N THR A 979 15.19 -8.62 11.70
CA THR A 979 13.89 -8.63 12.37
C THR A 979 14.11 -9.05 13.83
N LEU A 980 13.62 -8.22 14.74
CA LEU A 980 13.56 -8.52 16.17
C LEU A 980 12.12 -8.86 16.51
N THR A 981 11.84 -10.10 16.89
CA THR A 981 10.51 -10.61 17.24
C THR A 981 10.64 -11.85 18.11
N SER A 982 9.63 -12.13 18.91
CA SER A 982 9.47 -13.39 19.65
C SER A 982 8.66 -14.44 18.88
N TYR A 983 8.00 -14.05 17.77
CA TYR A 983 7.19 -14.97 16.98
C TYR A 983 8.03 -16.10 16.37
N LYS A 984 7.52 -17.34 16.48
CA LYS A 984 8.22 -18.56 16.06
C LYS A 984 7.92 -19.02 14.63
N GLY A 985 6.98 -18.35 13.93
CA GLY A 985 6.68 -18.60 12.52
C GLY A 985 7.68 -17.95 11.58
N PHE A 986 7.36 -17.90 10.28
CA PHE A 986 8.24 -17.32 9.26
C PHE A 986 8.37 -15.81 9.37
N ASP A 987 7.28 -15.10 9.65
CA ASP A 987 7.27 -13.63 9.67
C ASP A 987 6.18 -13.10 10.60
N PRO A 988 6.47 -12.09 11.47
CA PRO A 988 5.46 -11.50 12.35
C PRO A 988 4.43 -10.62 11.62
N GLU A 989 4.62 -10.27 10.34
CA GLU A 989 3.60 -9.62 9.50
C GLU A 989 2.70 -10.63 8.80
N ALA A 990 2.90 -11.96 9.00
CA ALA A 990 2.08 -13.01 8.42
C ALA A 990 0.61 -12.84 8.84
N SER A 991 -0.28 -12.85 7.87
CA SER A 991 -1.71 -12.61 8.08
C SER A 991 -2.49 -13.01 6.82
N ALA A 992 -3.76 -13.33 6.96
CA ALA A 992 -4.63 -13.40 5.82
C ALA A 992 -4.96 -11.98 5.30
N ASN A 993 -5.18 -11.83 4.01
CA ASN A 993 -5.47 -10.54 3.38
C ASN A 993 -6.89 -10.01 3.65
N SER A 994 -7.72 -10.74 4.40
CA SER A 994 -9.06 -10.30 4.79
C SER A 994 -9.05 -9.57 6.13
N THR A 995 -10.04 -8.71 6.36
CA THR A 995 -10.22 -8.05 7.66
C THR A 995 -10.46 -9.08 8.76
N SER A 996 -11.23 -10.14 8.49
CA SER A 996 -11.56 -11.21 9.45
C SER A 996 -10.41 -12.19 9.72
N GLY A 997 -9.42 -12.27 8.81
CA GLY A 997 -8.27 -13.18 8.93
C GLY A 997 -6.98 -12.49 9.35
N MET A 998 -7.07 -11.26 9.86
CA MET A 998 -5.90 -10.53 10.33
C MET A 998 -5.25 -11.26 11.51
N GLY A 999 -3.90 -11.36 11.49
CA GLY A 999 -3.14 -12.07 12.51
C GLY A 999 -3.26 -13.60 12.47
N ILE A 1000 -3.96 -14.18 11.50
CA ILE A 1000 -4.06 -15.62 11.30
C ILE A 1000 -2.97 -16.07 10.33
N ASP A 1001 -1.99 -16.83 10.84
CA ASP A 1001 -0.91 -17.42 10.03
C ASP A 1001 -1.25 -18.86 9.63
N LYS A 1002 -1.52 -19.08 8.36
CA LYS A 1002 -1.75 -20.37 7.71
C LYS A 1002 -0.63 -20.74 6.72
N GLY A 1003 0.58 -20.24 6.95
CA GLY A 1003 1.70 -20.39 6.03
C GLY A 1003 1.67 -19.36 4.91
N ALA A 1004 1.73 -18.07 5.27
CA ALA A 1004 1.88 -16.97 4.33
C ALA A 1004 3.24 -17.04 3.61
N TYR A 1005 3.30 -16.54 2.37
CA TYR A 1005 4.55 -16.51 1.60
C TYR A 1005 5.61 -15.69 2.36
N PRO A 1006 6.81 -16.27 2.64
CA PRO A 1006 7.78 -15.69 3.56
C PRO A 1006 8.48 -14.46 2.99
N MET A 1007 8.91 -13.57 3.90
CA MET A 1007 9.72 -12.41 3.53
C MET A 1007 11.12 -12.81 3.05
N SER A 1008 11.68 -12.00 2.15
CA SER A 1008 13.04 -12.16 1.65
C SER A 1008 13.96 -11.05 2.15
N LYS A 1009 15.20 -11.42 2.53
CA LYS A 1009 16.32 -10.48 2.67
C LYS A 1009 16.75 -10.02 1.30
N LYS A 1010 17.08 -8.75 1.15
CA LYS A 1010 17.44 -8.17 -0.14
C LYS A 1010 18.77 -7.43 -0.07
N LEU A 1011 19.73 -7.86 -0.88
CA LEU A 1011 20.96 -7.12 -1.15
C LEU A 1011 20.78 -6.36 -2.46
N VAL A 1012 20.82 -5.03 -2.40
CA VAL A 1012 20.57 -4.14 -3.53
C VAL A 1012 21.84 -3.45 -3.97
N LEU A 1013 22.10 -3.47 -5.26
CA LEU A 1013 23.11 -2.65 -5.93
C LEU A 1013 22.40 -1.75 -6.93
N GLY A 1014 22.63 -0.44 -6.84
CA GLY A 1014 21.96 0.48 -7.73
C GLY A 1014 22.82 1.66 -8.13
N PHE A 1015 22.45 2.26 -9.26
CA PHE A 1015 23.04 3.53 -9.70
C PHE A 1015 22.01 4.42 -10.37
N ASN A 1016 22.19 5.71 -10.22
CA ASN A 1016 21.39 6.77 -10.83
C ASN A 1016 22.31 7.70 -11.61
N ILE A 1017 21.93 8.03 -12.82
CA ILE A 1017 22.66 8.94 -13.72
C ILE A 1017 21.69 9.97 -14.27
N ASP A 1018 22.11 11.23 -14.23
CA ASP A 1018 21.41 12.35 -14.85
C ASP A 1018 22.31 12.98 -15.93
N PHE A 1019 21.75 13.14 -17.12
CA PHE A 1019 22.42 13.78 -18.27
C PHE A 1019 21.95 15.20 -18.47
#